data_ff5cd1df3965af4fb3c26b753ad1711f
#
_entry.id   ff5cd1df3965af4fb3c26b753ad1711f
#
_cell.length_a   1.000
_cell.length_b   1.000
_cell.length_c   1.000
_cell.angle_alpha   90.00
_cell.angle_beta   90.00
_cell.angle_gamma   90.00
#
_symmetry.space_group_name_H-M   'P 1'
#
loop_
_entity.id
_entity.type
_entity.pdbx_description
1 polymer ?
#
loop_
_entity_poly.entity_id
_entity_poly.type
_entity_poly.pdbx_seq_one_letter_code
_entity_poly.pdbx_strand_id
1 'polypeptide(L)'
;IEENVATFNGKPAEAASFDALHELLQAQAYRLAFWRAADEINYRRFFDVNHLAALRMDNPEVFELTHRLLRELLARGDVNGLRIDHPDGLYDPEEYLERLQNIAAALLPEPEKEEKKRAPMYVVVEKILAHHERLPESWPIHGTTGYDFLAACSQLFVDSRAADAFTHIYEGFIGESMDLEAASRANKRLIMETSLASELQVLAIQLTRIAKGDRQTSDFTFNSLRRALIGVVANFPVYRTYVSGEDSSEEDARYVSWAVGRAKKYSPAADASIYDFIHGVLLARYARGKSEALQEAVCAFAMKFQQYTAPVMAKAVEDTTFYQYNRLASLNEVGGDPARFGASLAAFHRQNQERARRWPRAMLATSTHDNKRSEDARARISVLSEVPEEWRGALSRWNSLNRGKRNETNDGGEHEEPGRELSPSRNDEYLLYQTLLGIWPFGDPGKTQDQPQAPPDAENPHENAPGGDIPDADELARLCERTTAYMIKAAREAKIHSSWINPEAGYEEATADFIQALLTRDFANRFLPDFTAFQRRIARAGAFSSLSQLVLKLTSPGVPDIYQGNELWDFSLVDPDNRRPVDYAARQAALQEIKAIHAGEGPAACAQRLLGALPDGRIKLYLTWKTLALRHERESLFREGDYLPLKAHGEHAEQVCAFARRQGNEIVIVAVPRLLRGLLGEDGRQLPVGATAWGDTWLELPAEFLQEEWIDAFTAGTLRADARDGTSGLALARLFSLFPYALLETHGRDRL
;
A
#
# COMPACT_ATOMS: atom_id res chain seq x y z
N ILE A 1 -18.63 -15.31 48.17
CA ILE A 1 -17.77 -15.10 46.97
C ILE A 1 -16.68 -14.09 47.29
N GLU A 2 -17.02 -12.88 47.82
CA GLU A 2 -16.04 -11.82 48.12
C GLU A 2 -14.97 -12.26 49.10
N GLU A 3 -15.33 -13.03 50.14
CA GLU A 3 -14.42 -13.56 51.16
C GLU A 3 -13.42 -14.56 50.53
N ASN A 4 -13.86 -15.41 49.60
CA ASN A 4 -13.01 -16.34 48.90
C ASN A 4 -12.09 -15.62 47.89
N VAL A 5 -12.61 -14.58 47.22
CA VAL A 5 -11.77 -13.75 46.30
C VAL A 5 -10.68 -13.02 47.07
N ALA A 6 -11.00 -12.50 48.27
CA ALA A 6 -10.02 -11.82 49.13
C ALA A 6 -8.84 -12.74 49.58
N THR A 7 -9.07 -14.06 49.65
CA THR A 7 -8.03 -15.03 49.99
C THR A 7 -6.94 -15.15 48.90
N PHE A 8 -7.35 -14.93 47.65
CA PHE A 8 -6.44 -15.03 46.48
C PHE A 8 -5.88 -13.67 46.03
N ASN A 9 -6.47 -12.55 46.51
CA ASN A 9 -5.99 -11.22 46.22
C ASN A 9 -4.70 -10.93 47.00
N GLY A 10 -3.58 -10.84 46.29
CA GLY A 10 -2.31 -10.47 46.91
C GLY A 10 -2.22 -8.99 47.20
N LYS A 11 -1.22 -8.60 48.01
CA LYS A 11 -0.85 -7.22 48.28
C LYS A 11 0.44 -6.88 47.53
N PRO A 12 0.50 -5.80 46.76
CA PRO A 12 1.65 -5.48 45.88
C PRO A 12 3.02 -5.42 46.58
N ALA A 13 3.06 -5.15 47.87
CA ALA A 13 4.31 -5.06 48.65
C ALA A 13 4.70 -6.38 49.36
N GLU A 14 3.86 -7.41 49.33
CA GLU A 14 4.05 -8.67 50.08
C GLU A 14 4.02 -9.86 49.08
N ALA A 15 5.19 -10.26 48.55
CA ALA A 15 5.28 -11.32 47.53
C ALA A 15 4.58 -12.63 47.97
N ALA A 16 4.72 -13.08 49.21
CA ALA A 16 4.11 -14.30 49.74
C ALA A 16 2.56 -14.23 49.79
N SER A 17 1.96 -13.05 49.72
CA SER A 17 0.49 -12.90 49.70
C SER A 17 -0.13 -13.36 48.36
N PHE A 18 0.71 -13.61 47.30
CA PHE A 18 0.29 -14.13 46.01
C PHE A 18 0.43 -15.66 45.90
N ASP A 19 0.98 -16.36 46.91
CA ASP A 19 1.28 -17.79 46.81
C ASP A 19 0.00 -18.63 46.55
N ALA A 20 -1.11 -18.33 47.26
CA ALA A 20 -2.38 -19.00 47.02
C ALA A 20 -2.94 -18.81 45.62
N LEU A 21 -2.80 -17.60 45.05
CA LEU A 21 -3.17 -17.32 43.67
C LEU A 21 -2.25 -18.06 42.70
N HIS A 22 -0.95 -18.11 42.98
CA HIS A 22 0.01 -18.83 42.16
C HIS A 22 -0.31 -20.33 42.10
N GLU A 23 -0.58 -20.97 43.26
CA GLU A 23 -0.98 -22.38 43.32
C GLU A 23 -2.29 -22.64 42.57
N LEU A 24 -3.28 -21.75 42.68
CA LEU A 24 -4.53 -21.85 41.94
C LEU A 24 -4.27 -21.80 40.41
N LEU A 25 -3.44 -20.89 39.95
CA LEU A 25 -3.08 -20.75 38.53
C LEU A 25 -2.30 -21.95 38.02
N GLN A 26 -1.40 -22.52 38.82
CA GLN A 26 -0.66 -23.75 38.47
C GLN A 26 -1.55 -24.98 38.33
N ALA A 27 -2.67 -25.01 39.02
CA ALA A 27 -3.65 -26.10 38.97
C ALA A 27 -4.59 -26.02 37.75
N GLN A 28 -4.52 -24.95 36.94
CA GLN A 28 -5.35 -24.78 35.76
C GLN A 28 -4.83 -25.60 34.57
N ALA A 29 -5.71 -25.87 33.60
CA ALA A 29 -5.35 -26.50 32.33
C ALA A 29 -4.62 -25.53 31.36
N TYR A 30 -4.42 -24.29 31.76
CA TYR A 30 -3.69 -23.25 31.01
C TYR A 30 -2.64 -22.60 31.93
N ARG A 31 -1.60 -22.03 31.34
CA ARG A 31 -0.59 -21.21 32.01
C ARG A 31 -0.77 -19.73 31.66
N LEU A 32 -0.94 -18.89 32.66
CA LEU A 32 -0.78 -17.44 32.47
C LEU A 32 0.73 -17.14 32.46
N ALA A 33 1.20 -16.56 31.38
CA ALA A 33 2.59 -16.17 31.24
C ALA A 33 2.71 -14.67 31.00
N PHE A 34 3.83 -14.09 31.43
CA PHE A 34 4.14 -12.72 31.09
C PHE A 34 4.26 -12.59 29.55
N TRP A 35 3.74 -11.51 28.99
CA TRP A 35 3.66 -11.34 27.53
C TRP A 35 5.00 -11.50 26.77
N ARG A 36 6.14 -11.30 27.45
CA ARG A 36 7.48 -11.50 26.87
C ARG A 36 7.85 -12.98 26.67
N ALA A 37 7.12 -13.92 27.28
CA ALA A 37 7.29 -15.36 27.07
C ALA A 37 6.54 -15.84 25.81
N ALA A 38 6.47 -15.01 24.76
CA ALA A 38 5.75 -15.31 23.54
C ALA A 38 6.32 -16.48 22.74
N ASP A 39 7.58 -16.85 22.95
CA ASP A 39 8.28 -17.99 22.35
C ASP A 39 7.79 -19.36 22.88
N GLU A 40 7.06 -19.38 24.00
CA GLU A 40 6.42 -20.57 24.56
C GLU A 40 4.92 -20.70 24.24
N ILE A 41 4.34 -19.80 23.47
CA ILE A 41 2.93 -19.86 23.08
C ILE A 41 2.64 -21.14 22.30
N ASN A 42 1.61 -21.89 22.70
CA ASN A 42 1.26 -23.18 22.09
C ASN A 42 -0.08 -23.16 21.33
N TYR A 43 -0.61 -21.99 21.04
CA TYR A 43 -1.75 -21.76 20.15
C TYR A 43 -1.36 -20.86 18.98
N ARG A 44 -2.07 -20.98 17.87
CA ARG A 44 -1.86 -20.12 16.71
C ARG A 44 -2.52 -18.78 16.94
N ARG A 45 -1.82 -17.72 16.59
CA ARG A 45 -2.27 -16.33 16.71
C ARG A 45 -2.62 -15.73 15.35
N PHE A 46 -3.39 -14.66 15.34
CA PHE A 46 -3.46 -13.75 14.21
C PHE A 46 -2.16 -12.92 14.20
N PHE A 47 -1.31 -13.17 13.21
CA PHE A 47 0.08 -12.67 13.17
C PHE A 47 0.83 -12.98 14.49
N ASP A 48 1.25 -11.94 15.22
CA ASP A 48 1.94 -12.02 16.50
C ASP A 48 1.11 -11.44 17.68
N VAL A 49 -0.19 -11.26 17.47
CA VAL A 49 -1.11 -10.65 18.46
C VAL A 49 -1.54 -11.71 19.48
N ASN A 50 -0.97 -11.65 20.70
CA ASN A 50 -1.12 -12.69 21.72
C ASN A 50 -2.58 -12.95 22.19
N HIS A 51 -3.45 -11.94 22.12
CA HIS A 51 -4.86 -12.07 22.56
C HIS A 51 -5.83 -12.45 21.42
N LEU A 52 -5.33 -12.67 20.21
CA LEU A 52 -6.13 -13.10 19.07
C LEU A 52 -5.78 -14.54 18.68
N ALA A 53 -6.38 -15.50 19.34
CA ALA A 53 -6.25 -16.92 18.99
C ALA A 53 -6.96 -17.23 17.67
N ALA A 54 -6.26 -17.87 16.74
CA ALA A 54 -6.81 -18.26 15.45
C ALA A 54 -7.75 -19.46 15.58
N LEU A 55 -8.91 -19.39 14.94
CA LEU A 55 -9.87 -20.48 14.88
C LEU A 55 -9.51 -21.47 13.75
N ARG A 56 -9.85 -22.74 13.95
CA ARG A 56 -9.65 -23.79 12.96
C ARG A 56 -10.81 -23.83 11.97
N MET A 57 -10.74 -22.98 10.94
CA MET A 57 -11.78 -22.92 9.89
C MET A 57 -11.83 -24.20 9.03
N ASP A 58 -10.78 -25.00 9.03
CA ASP A 58 -10.75 -26.34 8.44
C ASP A 58 -11.66 -27.35 9.18
N ASN A 59 -11.99 -27.09 10.46
CA ASN A 59 -12.96 -27.90 11.20
C ASN A 59 -14.39 -27.53 10.83
N PRO A 60 -15.21 -28.51 10.32
CA PRO A 60 -16.58 -28.23 9.88
C PRO A 60 -17.48 -27.66 10.98
N GLU A 61 -17.34 -28.11 12.23
CA GLU A 61 -18.17 -27.64 13.35
C GLU A 61 -17.84 -26.18 13.68
N VAL A 62 -16.55 -25.79 13.67
CA VAL A 62 -16.09 -24.42 13.89
C VAL A 62 -16.59 -23.53 12.75
N PHE A 63 -16.45 -23.98 11.52
CA PHE A 63 -16.94 -23.27 10.35
C PHE A 63 -18.47 -23.01 10.45
N GLU A 64 -19.28 -24.03 10.71
CA GLU A 64 -20.73 -23.86 10.86
C GLU A 64 -21.11 -22.89 11.99
N LEU A 65 -20.41 -22.99 13.13
CA LEU A 65 -20.69 -22.13 14.29
C LEU A 65 -20.40 -20.66 13.99
N THR A 66 -19.26 -20.38 13.36
CA THR A 66 -18.82 -19.02 13.08
C THR A 66 -19.59 -18.35 11.93
N HIS A 67 -20.19 -19.11 11.03
CA HIS A 67 -20.92 -18.61 9.87
C HIS A 67 -22.45 -18.56 10.06
N ARG A 68 -22.99 -18.80 11.27
CA ARG A 68 -24.44 -18.73 11.54
C ARG A 68 -25.03 -17.38 11.16
N LEU A 69 -24.43 -16.29 11.64
CA LEU A 69 -24.90 -14.93 11.34
C LEU A 69 -24.84 -14.65 9.84
N LEU A 70 -23.76 -15.07 9.16
CA LEU A 70 -23.65 -14.90 7.72
C LEU A 70 -24.80 -15.61 6.97
N ARG A 71 -25.13 -16.84 7.35
CA ARG A 71 -26.25 -17.60 6.76
C ARG A 71 -27.59 -16.85 6.95
N GLU A 72 -27.82 -16.27 8.12
CA GLU A 72 -29.02 -15.49 8.40
C GLU A 72 -29.09 -14.22 7.54
N LEU A 73 -27.99 -13.49 7.40
CA LEU A 73 -27.90 -12.27 6.58
C LEU A 73 -28.08 -12.57 5.09
N LEU A 74 -27.49 -13.65 4.58
CA LEU A 74 -27.68 -14.10 3.20
C LEU A 74 -29.13 -14.55 2.95
N ALA A 75 -29.72 -15.32 3.85
CA ALA A 75 -31.10 -15.80 3.71
C ALA A 75 -32.14 -14.64 3.71
N ARG A 76 -31.84 -13.53 4.37
CA ARG A 76 -32.67 -12.32 4.36
C ARG A 76 -32.41 -11.39 3.18
N GLY A 77 -31.32 -11.62 2.45
CA GLY A 77 -30.88 -10.74 1.36
C GLY A 77 -30.22 -9.43 1.85
N ASP A 78 -29.82 -9.36 3.12
CA ASP A 78 -29.14 -8.18 3.70
C ASP A 78 -27.71 -8.06 3.22
N VAL A 79 -27.09 -9.16 2.78
CA VAL A 79 -25.72 -9.25 2.25
C VAL A 79 -25.74 -10.03 0.94
N ASN A 80 -25.04 -9.52 -0.07
CA ASN A 80 -24.91 -10.13 -1.40
C ASN A 80 -23.47 -10.25 -1.91
N GLY A 81 -22.49 -9.89 -1.06
CA GLY A 81 -21.07 -10.04 -1.33
C GLY A 81 -20.24 -10.04 -0.06
N LEU A 82 -19.01 -10.57 -0.12
CA LEU A 82 -18.09 -10.69 1.01
C LEU A 82 -16.69 -10.20 0.64
N ARG A 83 -16.05 -9.55 1.59
CA ARG A 83 -14.61 -9.36 1.65
C ARG A 83 -14.04 -10.32 2.68
N ILE A 84 -13.17 -11.22 2.25
CA ILE A 84 -12.47 -12.15 3.14
C ILE A 84 -11.10 -11.59 3.43
N ASP A 85 -10.88 -11.28 4.70
CA ASP A 85 -9.63 -10.75 5.23
C ASP A 85 -8.63 -11.88 5.45
N HIS A 86 -7.35 -11.62 5.12
CA HIS A 86 -6.21 -12.50 5.37
C HIS A 86 -6.44 -14.00 5.02
N PRO A 87 -6.86 -14.35 3.79
CA PRO A 87 -7.08 -15.76 3.43
C PRO A 87 -5.80 -16.59 3.53
N ASP A 88 -4.62 -15.96 3.41
CA ASP A 88 -3.31 -16.60 3.58
C ASP A 88 -3.10 -17.16 4.99
N GLY A 89 -3.88 -16.71 5.94
CA GLY A 89 -3.96 -17.26 7.29
C GLY A 89 -4.69 -18.60 7.39
N LEU A 90 -5.53 -18.97 6.44
CA LEU A 90 -6.30 -20.21 6.48
C LEU A 90 -5.41 -21.45 6.23
N TYR A 91 -5.86 -22.61 6.74
CA TYR A 91 -5.20 -23.89 6.50
C TYR A 91 -5.33 -24.27 5.02
N ASP A 92 -6.57 -24.25 4.51
CA ASP A 92 -6.93 -24.43 3.11
C ASP A 92 -7.84 -23.29 2.65
N PRO A 93 -7.30 -22.28 1.97
CA PRO A 93 -8.10 -21.16 1.48
C PRO A 93 -9.11 -21.56 0.42
N GLU A 94 -8.77 -22.47 -0.50
CA GLU A 94 -9.65 -22.89 -1.57
C GLU A 94 -10.87 -23.62 -1.03
N GLU A 95 -10.67 -24.61 -0.15
CA GLU A 95 -11.77 -25.33 0.53
C GLU A 95 -12.69 -24.36 1.30
N TYR A 96 -12.10 -23.38 2.01
CA TYR A 96 -12.89 -22.38 2.73
C TYR A 96 -13.78 -21.57 1.78
N LEU A 97 -13.24 -21.10 0.66
CA LEU A 97 -13.96 -20.31 -0.34
C LEU A 97 -15.06 -21.13 -1.03
N GLU A 98 -14.79 -22.42 -1.31
CA GLU A 98 -15.81 -23.34 -1.83
C GLU A 98 -16.98 -23.53 -0.85
N ARG A 99 -16.68 -23.71 0.44
CA ARG A 99 -17.70 -23.81 1.49
C ARG A 99 -18.55 -22.55 1.57
N LEU A 100 -17.97 -21.35 1.43
CA LEU A 100 -18.71 -20.08 1.38
C LEU A 100 -19.66 -20.04 0.17
N GLN A 101 -19.18 -20.41 -1.01
CA GLN A 101 -20.01 -20.44 -2.21
C GLN A 101 -21.13 -21.49 -2.13
N ASN A 102 -20.89 -22.62 -1.47
CA ASN A 102 -21.91 -23.64 -1.23
C ASN A 102 -23.03 -23.11 -0.29
N ILE A 103 -22.68 -22.32 0.73
CA ILE A 103 -23.69 -21.63 1.57
C ILE A 103 -24.52 -20.70 0.69
N ALA A 104 -23.89 -19.89 -0.15
CA ALA A 104 -24.57 -18.94 -1.00
C ALA A 104 -25.47 -19.64 -2.03
N ALA A 105 -24.99 -20.71 -2.67
CA ALA A 105 -25.77 -21.48 -3.63
C ALA A 105 -27.05 -22.11 -3.02
N ALA A 106 -27.01 -22.44 -1.72
CA ALA A 106 -28.14 -22.98 -1.00
C ALA A 106 -29.20 -21.94 -0.59
N LEU A 107 -28.81 -20.66 -0.48
CA LEU A 107 -29.64 -19.61 0.10
C LEU A 107 -30.01 -18.49 -0.88
N LEU A 108 -29.22 -18.25 -1.91
CA LEU A 108 -29.47 -17.20 -2.90
C LEU A 108 -30.29 -17.74 -4.07
N PRO A 109 -31.08 -16.89 -4.76
CA PRO A 109 -31.81 -17.28 -5.97
C PRO A 109 -30.84 -17.83 -7.04
N GLU A 110 -31.32 -18.81 -7.84
CA GLU A 110 -30.52 -19.31 -8.96
C GLU A 110 -30.16 -18.14 -9.91
N PRO A 111 -28.88 -17.98 -10.28
CA PRO A 111 -28.48 -16.96 -11.23
C PRO A 111 -29.09 -17.21 -12.62
N GLU A 112 -29.32 -16.12 -13.36
CA GLU A 112 -29.80 -16.21 -14.74
C GLU A 112 -28.88 -17.05 -15.62
N LYS A 113 -29.40 -17.64 -16.69
CA LYS A 113 -28.70 -18.69 -17.49
C LYS A 113 -27.30 -18.31 -17.99
N GLU A 114 -27.00 -17.04 -18.19
CA GLU A 114 -25.68 -16.55 -18.63
C GLU A 114 -24.68 -16.46 -17.48
N GLU A 115 -25.13 -16.34 -16.24
CA GLU A 115 -24.28 -16.23 -15.04
C GLU A 115 -23.92 -17.59 -14.42
N LYS A 116 -24.51 -18.71 -14.91
CA LYS A 116 -24.26 -20.07 -14.35
C LYS A 116 -22.79 -20.54 -14.35
N LYS A 117 -21.90 -19.85 -15.04
CA LYS A 117 -20.45 -20.15 -15.05
C LYS A 117 -19.66 -19.40 -13.97
N ARG A 118 -20.30 -18.53 -13.20
CA ARG A 118 -19.67 -17.67 -12.19
C ARG A 118 -20.05 -18.16 -10.79
N ALA A 119 -19.19 -17.83 -9.82
CA ALA A 119 -19.46 -18.09 -8.40
C ALA A 119 -20.79 -17.42 -7.99
N PRO A 120 -21.67 -18.12 -7.21
CA PRO A 120 -23.01 -17.65 -6.86
C PRO A 120 -23.03 -16.30 -6.14
N MET A 121 -22.02 -16.03 -5.31
CA MET A 121 -21.89 -14.81 -4.51
C MET A 121 -20.65 -14.04 -4.89
N TYR A 122 -20.73 -12.70 -4.90
CA TYR A 122 -19.57 -11.85 -5.07
C TYR A 122 -18.63 -11.99 -3.86
N VAL A 123 -17.43 -12.50 -4.09
CA VAL A 123 -16.39 -12.64 -3.05
C VAL A 123 -15.10 -12.03 -3.56
N VAL A 124 -14.49 -11.17 -2.77
CA VAL A 124 -13.13 -10.67 -2.97
C VAL A 124 -12.27 -11.01 -1.75
N VAL A 125 -10.99 -11.19 -1.97
CA VAL A 125 -10.05 -11.57 -0.93
C VAL A 125 -9.00 -10.48 -0.69
N GLU A 126 -8.70 -10.23 0.58
CA GLU A 126 -7.55 -9.43 0.96
C GLU A 126 -6.30 -10.31 0.86
N LYS A 127 -5.74 -10.36 -0.32
CA LYS A 127 -4.54 -11.10 -0.67
C LYS A 127 -3.50 -10.17 -1.25
N ILE A 128 -2.33 -10.13 -0.63
CA ILE A 128 -1.19 -9.36 -1.12
C ILE A 128 -0.40 -10.20 -2.11
N LEU A 129 -0.36 -9.73 -3.36
CA LEU A 129 0.33 -10.42 -4.45
C LEU A 129 1.70 -9.78 -4.69
N ALA A 130 2.75 -10.60 -4.72
CA ALA A 130 4.02 -10.16 -5.28
C ALA A 130 3.86 -9.87 -6.79
N HIS A 131 4.67 -8.97 -7.36
CA HIS A 131 4.52 -8.57 -8.76
C HIS A 131 4.61 -9.72 -9.79
N HIS A 132 5.23 -10.83 -9.41
CA HIS A 132 5.39 -12.05 -10.22
C HIS A 132 4.42 -13.16 -9.82
N GLU A 133 3.58 -12.92 -8.79
CA GLU A 133 2.60 -13.85 -8.28
C GLU A 133 1.26 -13.67 -8.99
N ARG A 134 0.53 -14.76 -9.15
CA ARG A 134 -0.82 -14.77 -9.70
C ARG A 134 -1.80 -15.31 -8.69
N LEU A 135 -2.98 -14.72 -8.66
CA LEU A 135 -4.10 -15.25 -7.89
C LEU A 135 -4.55 -16.58 -8.53
N PRO A 136 -4.73 -17.66 -7.76
CA PRO A 136 -5.17 -18.95 -8.31
C PRO A 136 -6.53 -18.82 -9.02
N GLU A 137 -6.58 -19.23 -10.29
CA GLU A 137 -7.80 -19.15 -11.09
C GLU A 137 -8.88 -20.19 -10.68
N SER A 138 -8.49 -21.22 -9.93
CA SER A 138 -9.40 -22.22 -9.36
C SER A 138 -10.24 -21.67 -8.21
N TRP A 139 -9.82 -20.59 -7.55
CA TRP A 139 -10.57 -20.03 -6.45
C TRP A 139 -11.93 -19.47 -6.91
N PRO A 140 -13.04 -19.85 -6.27
CA PRO A 140 -14.37 -19.39 -6.64
C PRO A 140 -14.66 -17.97 -6.12
N ILE A 141 -13.89 -16.99 -6.58
CA ILE A 141 -13.91 -15.59 -6.17
C ILE A 141 -13.94 -14.64 -7.36
N HIS A 142 -14.01 -13.33 -7.10
CA HIS A 142 -14.06 -12.29 -8.13
C HIS A 142 -12.76 -11.47 -8.23
N GLY A 143 -11.78 -11.75 -7.37
CA GLY A 143 -10.46 -11.12 -7.36
C GLY A 143 -10.02 -10.66 -5.99
N THR A 144 -9.02 -9.78 -5.97
CA THR A 144 -8.47 -9.19 -4.74
C THR A 144 -9.19 -7.90 -4.35
N THR A 145 -8.85 -7.36 -3.15
CA THR A 145 -9.30 -6.05 -2.67
C THR A 145 -8.55 -4.87 -3.27
N GLY A 146 -7.57 -5.10 -4.18
CA GLY A 146 -6.98 -4.07 -5.02
C GLY A 146 -5.60 -3.56 -4.64
N TYR A 147 -4.86 -4.21 -3.74
CA TYR A 147 -3.47 -3.82 -3.45
C TYR A 147 -2.53 -3.98 -4.65
N ASP A 148 -2.80 -4.95 -5.52
CA ASP A 148 -2.09 -5.12 -6.79
C ASP A 148 -2.29 -3.93 -7.73
N PHE A 149 -3.50 -3.36 -7.79
CA PHE A 149 -3.77 -2.13 -8.53
C PHE A 149 -3.09 -0.92 -7.88
N LEU A 150 -3.16 -0.80 -6.56
CA LEU A 150 -2.49 0.26 -5.79
C LEU A 150 -1.00 0.30 -6.10
N ALA A 151 -0.32 -0.85 -6.04
CA ALA A 151 1.10 -0.95 -6.34
C ALA A 151 1.42 -0.55 -7.79
N ALA A 152 0.65 -1.06 -8.76
CA ALA A 152 0.83 -0.75 -10.18
C ALA A 152 0.59 0.73 -10.48
N CYS A 153 -0.47 1.31 -9.90
CA CYS A 153 -0.83 2.71 -10.07
C CYS A 153 0.22 3.63 -9.44
N SER A 154 0.69 3.34 -8.23
CA SER A 154 1.73 4.12 -7.57
C SER A 154 3.04 4.13 -8.37
N GLN A 155 3.47 2.97 -8.89
CA GLN A 155 4.68 2.87 -9.70
C GLN A 155 4.60 3.60 -11.04
N LEU A 156 3.40 3.77 -11.61
CA LEU A 156 3.20 4.51 -12.87
C LEU A 156 3.63 5.98 -12.74
N PHE A 157 3.55 6.56 -11.55
CA PHE A 157 3.86 7.96 -11.25
C PHE A 157 5.27 8.16 -10.65
N VAL A 158 6.14 7.16 -10.76
CA VAL A 158 7.56 7.24 -10.40
C VAL A 158 8.39 7.21 -11.68
N ASP A 159 9.29 8.18 -11.84
CA ASP A 159 10.20 8.21 -12.99
C ASP A 159 11.31 7.17 -12.82
N SER A 160 11.20 6.06 -13.54
CA SER A 160 12.15 4.95 -13.46
C SER A 160 13.58 5.33 -13.92
N ARG A 161 13.73 6.40 -14.69
CA ARG A 161 15.05 6.89 -15.14
C ARG A 161 15.88 7.46 -14.00
N ALA A 162 15.26 7.87 -12.92
CA ALA A 162 15.92 8.42 -11.75
C ALA A 162 16.42 7.36 -10.74
N ALA A 163 16.24 6.07 -10.99
CA ALA A 163 16.52 4.99 -10.03
C ALA A 163 17.95 5.06 -9.46
N ASP A 164 18.95 5.15 -10.36
CA ASP A 164 20.36 5.18 -9.96
C ASP A 164 20.72 6.47 -9.23
N ALA A 165 20.25 7.62 -9.73
CA ALA A 165 20.46 8.91 -9.08
C ALA A 165 19.86 8.93 -7.66
N PHE A 166 18.63 8.37 -7.52
CA PHE A 166 17.96 8.29 -6.21
C PHE A 166 18.69 7.37 -5.22
N THR A 167 19.24 6.25 -5.71
CA THR A 167 20.06 5.36 -4.88
C THR A 167 21.31 6.09 -4.37
N HIS A 168 22.03 6.78 -5.24
CA HIS A 168 23.22 7.56 -4.84
C HIS A 168 22.88 8.70 -3.87
N ILE A 169 21.75 9.39 -4.06
CA ILE A 169 21.29 10.45 -3.15
C ILE A 169 20.98 9.87 -1.77
N TYR A 170 20.25 8.76 -1.73
CA TYR A 170 19.87 8.09 -0.48
C TYR A 170 21.10 7.60 0.28
N GLU A 171 21.94 6.77 -0.35
CA GLU A 171 23.16 6.24 0.27
C GLU A 171 24.15 7.34 0.66
N GLY A 172 24.30 8.36 -0.18
CA GLY A 172 25.14 9.51 0.15
C GLY A 172 24.63 10.34 1.35
N PHE A 173 23.30 10.42 1.54
CA PHE A 173 22.72 11.14 2.67
C PHE A 173 22.82 10.33 3.96
N ILE A 174 22.52 9.02 3.92
CA ILE A 174 22.58 8.16 5.12
C ILE A 174 24.01 7.77 5.50
N GLY A 175 24.96 7.83 4.56
CA GLY A 175 26.37 7.51 4.75
C GLY A 175 26.71 6.02 4.66
N GLU A 176 25.77 5.18 4.23
CA GLU A 176 25.96 3.74 4.08
C GLU A 176 25.20 3.21 2.86
N SER A 177 25.61 2.04 2.36
CA SER A 177 24.86 1.32 1.32
C SER A 177 23.91 0.32 1.94
N MET A 178 22.65 0.28 1.49
CA MET A 178 21.62 -0.62 2.01
C MET A 178 21.09 -1.55 0.92
N ASP A 179 21.33 -2.85 1.08
CA ASP A 179 20.76 -3.90 0.25
C ASP A 179 19.38 -4.33 0.81
N LEU A 180 18.31 -3.92 0.14
CA LEU A 180 16.93 -4.24 0.49
C LEU A 180 16.69 -5.74 0.67
N GLU A 181 17.28 -6.56 -0.21
CA GLU A 181 17.09 -8.00 -0.16
C GLU A 181 17.81 -8.64 1.03
N ALA A 182 19.01 -8.16 1.34
CA ALA A 182 19.76 -8.60 2.52
C ALA A 182 19.03 -8.18 3.80
N ALA A 183 18.52 -6.94 3.87
CA ALA A 183 17.71 -6.44 4.99
C ALA A 183 16.44 -7.27 5.17
N SER A 184 15.70 -7.55 4.09
CA SER A 184 14.50 -8.40 4.13
C SER A 184 14.79 -9.80 4.66
N ARG A 185 15.90 -10.44 4.23
CA ARG A 185 16.30 -11.76 4.73
C ARG A 185 16.68 -11.73 6.22
N ALA A 186 17.39 -10.69 6.64
CA ALA A 186 17.77 -10.50 8.05
C ALA A 186 16.52 -10.30 8.92
N ASN A 187 15.59 -9.47 8.49
CA ASN A 187 14.35 -9.21 9.22
C ASN A 187 13.44 -10.43 9.27
N LYS A 188 13.33 -11.23 8.20
CA LYS A 188 12.62 -12.51 8.26
C LYS A 188 13.21 -13.45 9.30
N ARG A 189 14.55 -13.52 9.43
CA ARG A 189 15.21 -14.28 10.49
C ARG A 189 14.90 -13.72 11.87
N LEU A 190 14.98 -12.40 12.03
CA LEU A 190 14.67 -11.73 13.30
C LEU A 190 13.23 -12.08 13.77
N ILE A 191 12.23 -11.94 12.89
CA ILE A 191 10.85 -12.26 13.23
C ILE A 191 10.65 -13.74 13.57
N MET A 192 11.32 -14.64 12.86
CA MET A 192 11.29 -16.08 13.16
C MET A 192 11.98 -16.45 14.48
N GLU A 193 12.95 -15.67 14.92
CA GLU A 193 13.69 -15.91 16.16
C GLU A 193 13.09 -15.19 17.38
N THR A 194 12.16 -14.25 17.13
CA THR A 194 11.51 -13.44 18.17
C THR A 194 9.99 -13.64 18.17
N SER A 195 9.25 -12.81 17.45
CA SER A 195 7.78 -12.75 17.50
C SER A 195 7.08 -14.06 17.09
N LEU A 196 7.65 -14.82 16.16
CA LEU A 196 7.09 -16.07 15.63
C LEU A 196 7.96 -17.30 15.93
N ALA A 197 8.71 -17.29 17.04
CA ALA A 197 9.62 -18.35 17.43
C ALA A 197 8.90 -19.64 17.83
N SER A 198 7.75 -19.54 18.48
CA SER A 198 6.96 -20.69 18.91
C SER A 198 6.42 -21.50 17.74
N GLU A 199 5.90 -20.84 16.72
CA GLU A 199 5.38 -21.46 15.51
C GLU A 199 6.48 -22.17 14.72
N LEU A 200 7.67 -21.53 14.62
CA LEU A 200 8.85 -22.16 14.03
C LEU A 200 9.27 -23.43 14.78
N GLN A 201 9.22 -23.40 16.10
CA GLN A 201 9.56 -24.54 16.94
C GLN A 201 8.62 -25.73 16.67
N VAL A 202 7.31 -25.47 16.59
CA VAL A 202 6.30 -26.49 16.24
C VAL A 202 6.59 -27.10 14.87
N LEU A 203 6.86 -26.28 13.86
CA LEU A 203 7.21 -26.76 12.52
C LEU A 203 8.49 -27.58 12.52
N ALA A 204 9.53 -27.16 13.22
CA ALA A 204 10.79 -27.90 13.31
C ALA A 204 10.62 -29.29 14.00
N ILE A 205 9.78 -29.37 15.04
CA ILE A 205 9.41 -30.63 15.69
C ILE A 205 8.68 -31.56 14.72
N GLN A 206 7.68 -31.05 13.99
CA GLN A 206 6.91 -31.82 13.01
C GLN A 206 7.82 -32.34 11.89
N LEU A 207 8.67 -31.49 11.32
CA LEU A 207 9.63 -31.87 10.28
C LEU A 207 10.59 -32.92 10.76
N THR A 208 11.05 -32.84 12.02
CA THR A 208 11.92 -33.87 12.64
C THR A 208 11.19 -35.18 12.78
N ARG A 209 9.92 -35.23 13.15
CA ARG A 209 9.11 -36.43 13.21
C ARG A 209 8.97 -37.10 11.83
N ILE A 210 8.72 -36.29 10.79
CA ILE A 210 8.67 -36.78 9.41
C ILE A 210 10.02 -37.39 9.00
N ALA A 211 11.14 -36.69 9.27
CA ALA A 211 12.49 -37.20 8.96
C ALA A 211 12.81 -38.49 9.69
N LYS A 212 12.43 -38.61 10.96
CA LYS A 212 12.63 -39.83 11.77
C LYS A 212 11.79 -41.03 11.32
N GLY A 213 10.69 -40.78 10.58
CA GLY A 213 9.83 -41.82 10.02
C GLY A 213 10.43 -42.54 8.81
N ASP A 214 11.56 -42.08 8.27
CA ASP A 214 12.23 -42.71 7.12
C ASP A 214 13.72 -42.96 7.39
N ARG A 215 14.18 -44.19 7.13
CA ARG A 215 15.57 -44.59 7.32
C ARG A 215 16.60 -43.75 6.56
N GLN A 216 16.19 -43.11 5.43
CA GLN A 216 17.11 -42.31 4.61
C GLN A 216 17.36 -40.92 5.20
N THR A 217 16.44 -40.42 6.03
CA THR A 217 16.48 -39.08 6.63
C THR A 217 16.55 -39.10 8.16
N SER A 218 16.53 -40.30 8.76
CA SER A 218 16.52 -40.49 10.22
C SER A 218 17.69 -39.87 10.97
N ASP A 219 18.80 -39.61 10.29
CA ASP A 219 20.01 -39.01 10.88
C ASP A 219 20.00 -37.48 10.83
N PHE A 220 19.01 -36.87 10.16
CA PHE A 220 18.84 -35.41 10.21
C PHE A 220 18.51 -34.97 11.64
N THR A 221 19.32 -34.04 12.15
CA THR A 221 19.14 -33.51 13.51
C THR A 221 18.10 -32.43 13.57
N PHE A 222 17.44 -32.25 14.70
CA PHE A 222 16.51 -31.16 14.94
C PHE A 222 17.13 -29.79 14.60
N ASN A 223 18.35 -29.53 15.06
CA ASN A 223 19.01 -28.25 14.84
C ASN A 223 19.34 -28.00 13.36
N SER A 224 19.75 -29.05 12.62
CA SER A 224 20.02 -28.89 11.17
C SER A 224 18.74 -28.62 10.37
N LEU A 225 17.65 -29.34 10.68
CA LEU A 225 16.33 -29.14 10.08
C LEU A 225 15.76 -27.73 10.39
N ARG A 226 15.81 -27.31 11.67
CA ARG A 226 15.36 -25.98 12.08
C ARG A 226 16.13 -24.88 11.36
N ARG A 227 17.46 -24.99 11.28
CA ARG A 227 18.32 -24.02 10.58
C ARG A 227 18.02 -23.96 9.08
N ALA A 228 17.84 -25.10 8.44
CA ALA A 228 17.49 -25.16 7.02
C ALA A 228 16.10 -24.58 6.77
N LEU A 229 15.13 -24.85 7.65
CA LEU A 229 13.77 -24.29 7.58
C LEU A 229 13.79 -22.75 7.66
N ILE A 230 14.55 -22.17 8.61
CA ILE A 230 14.79 -20.72 8.69
C ILE A 230 15.35 -20.20 7.36
N GLY A 231 16.33 -20.90 6.79
CA GLY A 231 16.93 -20.53 5.51
C GLY A 231 15.90 -20.49 4.37
N VAL A 232 15.02 -21.49 4.30
CA VAL A 232 13.97 -21.55 3.26
C VAL A 232 12.95 -20.43 3.43
N VAL A 233 12.41 -20.23 4.65
CA VAL A 233 11.43 -19.19 4.93
C VAL A 233 12.02 -17.79 4.70
N ALA A 234 13.27 -17.54 5.10
CA ALA A 234 13.94 -16.24 4.87
C ALA A 234 14.10 -15.90 3.39
N ASN A 235 14.12 -16.89 2.50
CA ASN A 235 14.23 -16.70 1.06
C ASN A 235 12.92 -16.96 0.31
N PHE A 236 11.80 -17.10 1.00
CA PHE A 236 10.50 -17.36 0.37
C PHE A 236 10.05 -16.11 -0.41
N PRO A 237 9.71 -16.24 -1.72
CA PRO A 237 9.53 -15.08 -2.60
C PRO A 237 8.13 -14.50 -2.58
N VAL A 238 7.13 -15.22 -2.05
CA VAL A 238 5.71 -14.84 -1.95
C VAL A 238 5.22 -15.04 -0.52
N TYR A 239 4.01 -14.56 -0.20
CA TYR A 239 3.42 -14.75 1.13
C TYR A 239 3.29 -16.23 1.47
N ARG A 240 2.73 -17.03 0.56
CA ARG A 240 2.63 -18.49 0.71
C ARG A 240 2.43 -19.18 -0.63
N THR A 241 2.52 -20.51 -0.61
CA THR A 241 2.03 -21.44 -1.64
C THR A 241 0.69 -22.07 -1.21
N TYR A 242 0.04 -22.76 -2.15
CA TYR A 242 -1.30 -23.33 -1.94
C TYR A 242 -1.31 -24.82 -2.23
N VAL A 243 -0.25 -25.52 -1.84
CA VAL A 243 -0.16 -26.98 -1.92
C VAL A 243 -1.21 -27.58 -1.00
N SER A 244 -2.13 -28.35 -1.55
CA SER A 244 -3.14 -29.12 -0.83
C SER A 244 -3.14 -30.58 -1.34
N GLY A 245 -3.21 -31.54 -0.43
CA GLY A 245 -3.16 -32.97 -0.82
C GLY A 245 -1.83 -33.37 -1.46
N GLU A 246 -1.90 -34.24 -2.48
CA GLU A 246 -0.70 -34.78 -3.16
C GLU A 246 -0.23 -33.96 -4.36
N ASP A 247 -1.01 -32.98 -4.78
CA ASP A 247 -0.75 -32.17 -5.96
C ASP A 247 -0.27 -30.76 -5.60
N SER A 248 0.73 -30.30 -6.34
CA SER A 248 1.25 -28.93 -6.28
C SER A 248 1.20 -28.32 -7.67
N SER A 249 0.77 -27.07 -7.76
CA SER A 249 0.78 -26.34 -9.03
C SER A 249 2.23 -26.14 -9.52
N GLU A 250 2.40 -25.86 -10.82
CA GLU A 250 3.72 -25.48 -11.37
C GLU A 250 4.25 -24.19 -10.73
N GLU A 251 3.35 -23.30 -10.36
CA GLU A 251 3.71 -22.03 -9.69
C GLU A 251 4.21 -22.29 -8.26
N ASP A 252 3.51 -23.11 -7.48
CA ASP A 252 3.97 -23.51 -6.14
C ASP A 252 5.35 -24.19 -6.21
N ALA A 253 5.51 -25.12 -7.15
CA ALA A 253 6.79 -25.81 -7.36
C ALA A 253 7.92 -24.83 -7.70
N ARG A 254 7.65 -23.80 -8.49
CA ARG A 254 8.60 -22.74 -8.85
C ARG A 254 9.00 -21.93 -7.62
N TYR A 255 8.05 -21.48 -6.80
CA TYR A 255 8.32 -20.67 -5.60
C TYR A 255 9.09 -21.46 -4.54
N VAL A 256 8.71 -22.71 -4.28
CA VAL A 256 9.44 -23.59 -3.36
C VAL A 256 10.86 -23.86 -3.87
N SER A 257 11.01 -24.14 -5.16
CA SER A 257 12.34 -24.36 -5.78
C SER A 257 13.22 -23.11 -5.69
N TRP A 258 12.63 -21.92 -5.90
CA TRP A 258 13.34 -20.66 -5.74
C TRP A 258 13.83 -20.47 -4.29
N ALA A 259 12.94 -20.62 -3.31
CA ALA A 259 13.28 -20.46 -1.90
C ALA A 259 14.39 -21.42 -1.45
N VAL A 260 14.26 -22.72 -1.81
CA VAL A 260 15.23 -23.75 -1.49
C VAL A 260 16.58 -23.52 -2.18
N GLY A 261 16.57 -23.17 -3.47
CA GLY A 261 17.78 -22.87 -4.23
C GLY A 261 18.57 -21.70 -3.63
N ARG A 262 17.87 -20.64 -3.23
CA ARG A 262 18.50 -19.48 -2.55
C ARG A 262 19.02 -19.84 -1.16
N ALA A 263 18.23 -20.61 -0.39
CA ALA A 263 18.67 -21.07 0.92
C ALA A 263 19.97 -21.88 0.85
N LYS A 264 20.11 -22.78 -0.13
CA LYS A 264 21.37 -23.49 -0.41
C LYS A 264 22.52 -22.54 -0.72
N LYS A 265 22.27 -21.53 -1.59
CA LYS A 265 23.29 -20.53 -1.99
C LYS A 265 23.83 -19.74 -0.79
N TYR A 266 22.95 -19.33 0.13
CA TYR A 266 23.33 -18.55 1.33
C TYR A 266 23.78 -19.40 2.53
N SER A 267 23.82 -20.74 2.39
CA SER A 267 24.25 -21.66 3.45
C SER A 267 25.18 -22.76 2.90
N PRO A 268 26.31 -22.39 2.28
CA PRO A 268 27.17 -23.36 1.57
C PRO A 268 27.80 -24.41 2.49
N ALA A 269 27.85 -24.16 3.81
CA ALA A 269 28.35 -25.12 4.80
C ALA A 269 27.27 -26.09 5.29
N ALA A 270 26.02 -25.96 4.87
CA ALA A 270 24.94 -26.86 5.27
C ALA A 270 24.83 -28.04 4.31
N ASP A 271 24.39 -29.19 4.86
CA ASP A 271 24.15 -30.40 4.06
C ASP A 271 23.00 -30.14 3.05
N ALA A 272 23.32 -30.25 1.76
CA ALA A 272 22.36 -30.01 0.68
C ALA A 272 21.19 -31.01 0.69
N SER A 273 21.40 -32.24 1.19
CA SER A 273 20.36 -33.27 1.24
C SER A 273 19.20 -32.91 2.16
N ILE A 274 19.45 -32.10 3.20
CA ILE A 274 18.40 -31.56 4.08
C ILE A 274 17.47 -30.65 3.31
N TYR A 275 18.02 -29.79 2.46
CA TYR A 275 17.22 -28.89 1.62
C TYR A 275 16.42 -29.65 0.55
N ASP A 276 16.98 -30.72 -0.02
CA ASP A 276 16.27 -31.59 -0.97
C ASP A 276 15.12 -32.34 -0.29
N PHE A 277 15.33 -32.78 0.94
CA PHE A 277 14.25 -33.34 1.77
C PHE A 277 13.15 -32.32 2.04
N ILE A 278 13.48 -31.11 2.49
CA ILE A 278 12.50 -30.03 2.73
C ILE A 278 11.75 -29.71 1.44
N HIS A 279 12.42 -29.61 0.29
CA HIS A 279 11.79 -29.39 -1.00
C HIS A 279 10.72 -30.45 -1.32
N GLY A 280 11.07 -31.73 -1.13
CA GLY A 280 10.15 -32.84 -1.34
C GLY A 280 8.94 -32.83 -0.38
N VAL A 281 9.17 -32.45 0.87
CA VAL A 281 8.11 -32.33 1.90
C VAL A 281 7.17 -31.17 1.58
N LEU A 282 7.69 -29.98 1.23
CA LEU A 282 6.87 -28.79 0.95
C LEU A 282 5.99 -28.95 -0.30
N LEU A 283 6.39 -29.79 -1.24
CA LEU A 283 5.60 -30.10 -2.44
C LEU A 283 4.74 -31.36 -2.28
N ALA A 284 4.63 -31.91 -1.07
CA ALA A 284 3.96 -33.18 -0.74
C ALA A 284 4.43 -34.41 -1.56
N ARG A 285 5.58 -34.29 -2.25
CA ARG A 285 6.14 -35.33 -3.14
C ARG A 285 6.95 -36.37 -2.39
N TYR A 286 7.49 -36.01 -1.21
CA TYR A 286 8.35 -36.89 -0.40
C TYR A 286 7.65 -38.18 0.05
N ALA A 287 6.36 -38.12 0.30
CA ALA A 287 5.57 -39.21 0.83
C ALA A 287 4.91 -40.08 -0.27
N ARG A 288 5.07 -39.77 -1.54
CA ARG A 288 4.45 -40.51 -2.65
C ARG A 288 4.89 -42.01 -2.60
N GLY A 289 3.92 -42.88 -2.58
CA GLY A 289 4.16 -44.34 -2.50
C GLY A 289 4.60 -44.86 -1.13
N LYS A 290 4.55 -43.99 -0.08
CA LYS A 290 4.82 -44.40 1.32
C LYS A 290 3.51 -44.65 2.08
N SER A 291 3.58 -44.88 3.40
CA SER A 291 2.41 -45.15 4.23
C SER A 291 1.47 -43.95 4.29
N GLU A 292 0.15 -44.18 4.41
CA GLU A 292 -0.88 -43.18 4.54
C GLU A 292 -0.60 -42.20 5.69
N ALA A 293 -0.20 -42.69 6.86
CA ALA A 293 0.18 -41.86 7.99
C ALA A 293 1.34 -40.89 7.70
N LEU A 294 2.30 -41.28 6.83
CA LEU A 294 3.40 -40.41 6.43
C LEU A 294 2.91 -39.39 5.38
N GLN A 295 2.01 -39.78 4.47
CA GLN A 295 1.38 -38.90 3.52
C GLN A 295 0.58 -37.80 4.23
N GLU A 296 -0.27 -38.15 5.19
CA GLU A 296 -1.02 -37.22 6.04
C GLU A 296 -0.08 -36.27 6.81
N ALA A 297 0.99 -36.79 7.42
CA ALA A 297 1.94 -35.97 8.17
C ALA A 297 2.67 -34.95 7.28
N VAL A 298 3.08 -35.36 6.08
CA VAL A 298 3.75 -34.49 5.11
C VAL A 298 2.78 -33.40 4.58
N CYS A 299 1.56 -33.77 4.23
CA CYS A 299 0.54 -32.84 3.79
C CYS A 299 0.21 -31.81 4.89
N ALA A 300 -0.07 -32.28 6.11
CA ALA A 300 -0.34 -31.41 7.26
C ALA A 300 0.84 -30.46 7.57
N PHE A 301 2.07 -30.93 7.40
CA PHE A 301 3.24 -30.07 7.55
C PHE A 301 3.31 -29.00 6.46
N ALA A 302 3.14 -29.35 5.18
CA ALA A 302 3.19 -28.42 4.07
C ALA A 302 2.14 -27.31 4.23
N MET A 303 0.91 -27.66 4.60
CA MET A 303 -0.17 -26.71 4.83
C MET A 303 0.10 -25.78 6.02
N LYS A 304 0.64 -26.30 7.12
CA LYS A 304 1.06 -25.47 8.28
C LYS A 304 2.25 -24.56 7.96
N PHE A 305 3.21 -25.05 7.18
CA PHE A 305 4.34 -24.24 6.71
C PHE A 305 3.83 -23.02 5.90
N GLN A 306 2.87 -23.23 5.02
CA GLN A 306 2.26 -22.17 4.23
C GLN A 306 1.56 -21.12 5.10
N GLN A 307 0.87 -21.54 6.15
CA GLN A 307 0.28 -20.64 7.13
C GLN A 307 1.33 -19.83 7.91
N TYR A 308 2.57 -20.30 7.99
CA TYR A 308 3.66 -19.65 8.71
C TYR A 308 4.41 -18.62 7.85
N THR A 309 4.60 -18.90 6.55
CA THR A 309 5.36 -18.00 5.68
C THR A 309 4.69 -16.65 5.49
N ALA A 310 3.35 -16.58 5.47
CA ALA A 310 2.60 -15.35 5.28
C ALA A 310 2.83 -14.32 6.41
N PRO A 311 2.62 -14.61 7.71
CA PRO A 311 2.91 -13.67 8.79
C PRO A 311 4.39 -13.29 8.89
N VAL A 312 5.33 -14.20 8.56
CA VAL A 312 6.76 -13.86 8.50
C VAL A 312 7.01 -12.81 7.40
N MET A 313 6.40 -12.97 6.21
CA MET A 313 6.52 -12.00 5.13
C MET A 313 5.96 -10.64 5.55
N ALA A 314 4.73 -10.58 6.04
CA ALA A 314 4.08 -9.34 6.44
C ALA A 314 4.87 -8.59 7.52
N LYS A 315 5.22 -9.27 8.62
CA LYS A 315 5.92 -8.64 9.75
C LYS A 315 7.36 -8.24 9.42
N ALA A 316 8.08 -9.05 8.66
CA ALA A 316 9.48 -8.78 8.35
C ALA A 316 9.65 -7.75 7.23
N VAL A 317 8.82 -7.81 6.19
CA VAL A 317 8.99 -6.93 5.02
C VAL A 317 8.18 -5.65 5.20
N GLU A 318 6.86 -5.76 5.34
CA GLU A 318 5.99 -4.58 5.36
C GLU A 318 6.08 -3.81 6.68
N ASP A 319 6.12 -4.52 7.83
CA ASP A 319 6.14 -3.88 9.14
C ASP A 319 7.57 -3.64 9.70
N THR A 320 8.62 -4.09 9.03
CA THR A 320 10.00 -3.85 9.50
C THR A 320 10.88 -3.27 8.38
N THR A 321 11.10 -4.01 7.29
CA THR A 321 12.04 -3.58 6.23
C THR A 321 11.60 -2.27 5.58
N PHE A 322 10.29 -2.04 5.40
CA PHE A 322 9.76 -0.80 4.81
C PHE A 322 9.88 0.43 5.71
N TYR A 323 10.31 0.28 6.95
CA TYR A 323 10.71 1.37 7.84
C TYR A 323 12.23 1.53 7.96
N GLN A 324 13.00 0.55 7.43
CA GLN A 324 14.46 0.61 7.38
C GLN A 324 14.98 1.14 6.05
N TYR A 325 14.40 0.70 4.91
CA TYR A 325 14.82 1.09 3.57
C TYR A 325 13.97 2.23 3.04
N ASN A 326 14.46 3.46 3.14
CA ASN A 326 13.69 4.68 2.91
C ASN A 326 14.02 5.41 1.61
N ARG A 327 14.61 4.74 0.59
CA ARG A 327 15.05 5.36 -0.66
C ARG A 327 13.98 6.26 -1.30
N LEU A 328 12.77 5.76 -1.48
CA LEU A 328 11.58 6.54 -1.89
C LEU A 328 10.37 6.00 -1.14
N ALA A 329 9.95 6.71 -0.10
CA ALA A 329 8.98 6.22 0.87
C ALA A 329 7.58 5.95 0.29
N SER A 330 7.22 6.54 -0.86
CA SER A 330 5.96 6.25 -1.55
C SER A 330 5.87 4.84 -2.12
N LEU A 331 7.00 4.15 -2.30
CA LEU A 331 7.06 2.75 -2.75
C LEU A 331 6.97 1.74 -1.60
N ASN A 332 7.19 2.21 -0.35
CA ASN A 332 7.12 1.39 0.86
C ASN A 332 5.67 1.30 1.31
N GLU A 333 4.88 0.48 0.63
CA GLU A 333 3.45 0.34 0.88
C GLU A 333 3.03 -1.12 0.84
N VAL A 334 1.91 -1.46 1.48
CA VAL A 334 1.34 -2.81 1.45
C VAL A 334 1.17 -3.27 -0.01
N GLY A 335 1.73 -4.41 -0.35
CA GLY A 335 1.79 -4.92 -1.72
C GLY A 335 2.79 -4.20 -2.63
N GLY A 336 3.52 -3.21 -2.12
CA GLY A 336 4.57 -2.50 -2.85
C GLY A 336 5.87 -3.30 -2.95
N ASP A 337 6.73 -2.92 -3.90
CA ASP A 337 8.07 -3.46 -4.06
C ASP A 337 9.08 -2.31 -4.26
N PRO A 338 9.75 -1.86 -3.18
CA PRO A 338 10.73 -0.77 -3.27
C PRO A 338 11.95 -1.07 -4.13
N ALA A 339 12.22 -2.34 -4.48
CA ALA A 339 13.26 -2.70 -5.43
C ALA A 339 12.93 -2.22 -6.85
N ARG A 340 11.64 -2.14 -7.17
CA ARG A 340 11.13 -1.70 -8.48
C ARG A 340 10.86 -0.20 -8.44
N PHE A 341 11.79 0.57 -8.97
CA PHE A 341 11.70 2.03 -9.00
C PHE A 341 10.93 2.49 -10.25
N GLY A 342 9.60 2.53 -10.14
CA GLY A 342 8.70 2.94 -11.21
C GLY A 342 8.30 1.82 -12.19
N ALA A 343 7.31 2.12 -13.02
CA ALA A 343 6.81 1.21 -14.05
C ALA A 343 6.56 1.94 -15.39
N SER A 344 6.76 1.21 -16.50
CA SER A 344 6.42 1.71 -17.83
C SER A 344 4.91 1.69 -18.09
N LEU A 345 4.43 2.55 -18.99
CA LEU A 345 3.07 2.52 -19.52
C LEU A 345 2.65 1.12 -19.99
N ALA A 346 3.54 0.45 -20.72
CA ALA A 346 3.30 -0.89 -21.24
C ALA A 346 3.09 -1.94 -20.12
N ALA A 347 3.79 -1.81 -18.98
CA ALA A 347 3.59 -2.68 -17.82
C ALA A 347 2.22 -2.45 -17.17
N PHE A 348 1.83 -1.21 -16.96
CA PHE A 348 0.52 -0.85 -16.43
C PHE A 348 -0.63 -1.33 -17.32
N HIS A 349 -0.53 -1.09 -18.64
CA HIS A 349 -1.54 -1.55 -19.59
C HIS A 349 -1.66 -3.07 -19.62
N ARG A 350 -0.55 -3.81 -19.59
CA ARG A 350 -0.55 -5.28 -19.55
C ARG A 350 -1.26 -5.83 -18.30
N GLN A 351 -1.04 -5.24 -17.14
CA GLN A 351 -1.73 -5.64 -15.92
C GLN A 351 -3.25 -5.39 -16.01
N ASN A 352 -3.68 -4.25 -16.57
CA ASN A 352 -5.10 -3.97 -16.77
C ASN A 352 -5.74 -4.90 -17.81
N GLN A 353 -5.03 -5.25 -18.89
CA GLN A 353 -5.50 -6.26 -19.86
C GLN A 353 -5.63 -7.65 -19.22
N GLU A 354 -4.69 -8.03 -18.36
CA GLU A 354 -4.75 -9.29 -17.63
C GLU A 354 -5.92 -9.29 -16.63
N ARG A 355 -6.12 -8.19 -15.90
CA ARG A 355 -7.26 -8.02 -14.98
C ARG A 355 -8.60 -8.07 -15.73
N ALA A 356 -8.74 -7.36 -16.85
CA ALA A 356 -9.95 -7.39 -17.67
C ALA A 356 -10.32 -8.81 -18.11
N ARG A 357 -9.32 -9.65 -18.39
CA ARG A 357 -9.52 -11.00 -18.89
C ARG A 357 -9.80 -12.02 -17.78
N ARG A 358 -9.07 -11.94 -16.64
CA ARG A 358 -9.11 -12.97 -15.59
C ARG A 358 -9.99 -12.57 -14.40
N TRP A 359 -9.90 -11.32 -13.98
CA TRP A 359 -10.52 -10.78 -12.77
C TRP A 359 -11.23 -9.45 -13.02
N PRO A 360 -12.20 -9.38 -13.97
CA PRO A 360 -12.82 -8.12 -14.38
C PRO A 360 -13.65 -7.46 -13.28
N ARG A 361 -13.93 -8.17 -12.20
CA ARG A 361 -14.67 -7.68 -11.02
C ARG A 361 -13.81 -7.57 -9.76
N ALA A 362 -12.48 -7.68 -9.86
CA ALA A 362 -11.58 -7.39 -8.75
C ALA A 362 -11.75 -5.94 -8.29
N MET A 363 -11.55 -5.67 -7.00
CA MET A 363 -11.56 -4.29 -6.51
C MET A 363 -10.29 -3.55 -6.92
N LEU A 364 -10.40 -2.22 -6.99
CA LEU A 364 -9.31 -1.31 -7.31
C LEU A 364 -9.17 -0.31 -6.17
N ALA A 365 -8.09 -0.40 -5.41
CA ALA A 365 -7.80 0.52 -4.32
C ALA A 365 -6.61 1.43 -4.68
N THR A 366 -6.56 2.62 -4.11
CA THR A 366 -5.41 3.52 -4.06
C THR A 366 -5.12 3.99 -2.62
N SER A 367 -6.11 3.88 -1.73
CA SER A 367 -5.96 4.01 -0.28
C SER A 367 -6.81 2.96 0.42
N THR A 368 -6.34 2.49 1.59
CA THR A 368 -7.04 1.58 2.49
C THR A 368 -6.71 1.94 3.94
N HIS A 369 -7.35 1.27 4.89
CA HIS A 369 -7.06 1.42 6.32
C HIS A 369 -5.67 0.88 6.75
N ASP A 370 -5.01 0.08 5.91
CA ASP A 370 -3.69 -0.53 6.19
C ASP A 370 -2.54 0.19 5.49
N ASN A 371 -2.83 1.21 4.68
CA ASN A 371 -1.78 1.95 4.01
C ASN A 371 -0.89 2.72 5.00
N LYS A 372 0.40 2.74 4.70
CA LYS A 372 1.38 3.52 5.47
C LYS A 372 1.23 5.02 5.23
N ARG A 373 0.73 5.39 4.07
CA ARG A 373 0.45 6.77 3.63
C ARG A 373 -0.74 6.78 2.69
N SER A 374 -1.58 7.81 2.77
CA SER A 374 -2.70 8.01 1.84
C SER A 374 -2.24 8.19 0.38
N GLU A 375 -3.18 8.05 -0.56
CA GLU A 375 -2.91 8.20 -2.01
C GLU A 375 -2.32 9.57 -2.35
N ASP A 376 -2.82 10.66 -1.72
CA ASP A 376 -2.37 12.02 -1.97
C ASP A 376 -0.97 12.29 -1.40
N ALA A 377 -0.66 11.73 -0.23
CA ALA A 377 0.66 11.83 0.37
C ALA A 377 1.71 11.07 -0.46
N ARG A 378 1.38 9.85 -0.93
CA ARG A 378 2.27 9.08 -1.82
C ARG A 378 2.49 9.77 -3.16
N ALA A 379 1.44 10.35 -3.76
CA ALA A 379 1.55 11.07 -5.01
C ALA A 379 2.54 12.24 -4.93
N ARG A 380 2.54 12.98 -3.82
CA ARG A 380 3.53 14.05 -3.58
C ARG A 380 4.96 13.51 -3.45
N ILE A 381 5.16 12.48 -2.64
CA ILE A 381 6.49 11.89 -2.43
C ILE A 381 7.04 11.33 -3.76
N SER A 382 6.19 10.74 -4.60
CA SER A 382 6.59 10.18 -5.90
C SER A 382 7.15 11.23 -6.86
N VAL A 383 6.71 12.51 -6.77
CA VAL A 383 7.24 13.61 -7.57
C VAL A 383 8.73 13.81 -7.38
N LEU A 384 9.28 13.46 -6.22
CA LEU A 384 10.72 13.54 -5.96
C LEU A 384 11.53 12.79 -7.02
N SER A 385 11.00 11.71 -7.58
CA SER A 385 11.63 10.95 -8.67
C SER A 385 11.81 11.75 -9.95
N GLU A 386 11.00 12.80 -10.15
CA GLU A 386 11.08 13.68 -11.32
C GLU A 386 12.12 14.81 -11.16
N VAL A 387 12.60 15.04 -9.92
CA VAL A 387 13.48 16.15 -9.54
C VAL A 387 14.67 15.72 -8.68
N PRO A 388 15.43 14.66 -9.04
CA PRO A 388 16.47 14.10 -8.17
C PRO A 388 17.54 15.13 -7.78
N GLU A 389 17.95 16.01 -8.69
CA GLU A 389 18.97 17.02 -8.42
C GLU A 389 18.46 18.13 -7.47
N GLU A 390 17.19 18.57 -7.65
CA GLU A 390 16.57 19.52 -6.73
C GLU A 390 16.43 18.90 -5.32
N TRP A 391 16.06 17.62 -5.25
CA TRP A 391 15.97 16.85 -4.01
C TRP A 391 17.32 16.75 -3.30
N ARG A 392 18.38 16.40 -4.00
CA ARG A 392 19.74 16.37 -3.48
C ARG A 392 20.16 17.72 -2.92
N GLY A 393 19.87 18.79 -3.66
CA GLY A 393 20.15 20.15 -3.22
C GLY A 393 19.39 20.55 -1.96
N ALA A 394 18.10 20.18 -1.87
CA ALA A 394 17.28 20.44 -0.69
C ALA A 394 17.81 19.69 0.55
N LEU A 395 18.10 18.39 0.42
CA LEU A 395 18.70 17.59 1.49
C LEU A 395 20.03 18.18 2.01
N SER A 396 20.89 18.64 1.12
CA SER A 396 22.16 19.27 1.50
C SER A 396 21.95 20.55 2.30
N ARG A 397 21.02 21.41 1.87
CA ARG A 397 20.67 22.64 2.60
C ARG A 397 20.05 22.34 3.95
N TRP A 398 19.06 21.44 3.99
CA TRP A 398 18.35 21.08 5.23
C TRP A 398 19.28 20.41 6.24
N ASN A 399 20.18 19.53 5.79
CA ASN A 399 21.23 18.98 6.65
C ASN A 399 22.09 20.08 7.30
N SER A 400 22.47 21.09 6.51
CA SER A 400 23.28 22.20 7.04
C SER A 400 22.48 23.06 8.03
N LEU A 401 21.21 23.36 7.73
CA LEU A 401 20.35 24.18 8.58
C LEU A 401 19.96 23.49 9.90
N ASN A 402 19.85 22.18 9.87
CA ASN A 402 19.30 21.40 10.98
C ASN A 402 20.36 20.62 11.79
N ARG A 403 21.62 20.65 11.37
CA ARG A 403 22.70 19.91 12.04
C ARG A 403 22.78 20.19 13.53
N GLY A 404 22.64 21.46 13.95
CA GLY A 404 22.69 21.87 15.36
C GLY A 404 21.39 21.61 16.15
N LYS A 405 20.33 21.07 15.50
CA LYS A 405 19.07 20.69 16.16
C LYS A 405 19.03 19.22 16.57
N ARG A 406 19.99 18.41 16.09
CA ARG A 406 20.10 17.00 16.46
C ARG A 406 20.79 16.89 17.81
N ASN A 407 20.21 16.14 18.73
CA ASN A 407 20.73 15.94 20.06
C ASN A 407 21.59 14.68 20.13
N GLU A 408 22.64 14.74 20.99
CA GLU A 408 23.33 13.53 21.42
C GLU A 408 22.37 12.74 22.35
N THR A 409 22.19 11.43 22.10
CA THR A 409 21.44 10.57 23.01
C THR A 409 22.15 10.55 24.38
N ASN A 410 21.47 11.03 25.42
CA ASN A 410 21.89 10.88 26.79
C ASN A 410 21.63 9.45 27.26
N ASP A 411 22.47 8.52 26.85
CA ASP A 411 22.56 7.23 27.51
C ASP A 411 23.13 7.47 28.90
N GLY A 412 22.36 7.28 29.97
CA GLY A 412 22.72 7.62 31.36
C GLY A 412 23.94 6.87 31.92
N GLY A 413 24.91 6.51 31.08
CA GLY A 413 26.19 5.93 31.41
C GLY A 413 27.27 6.97 31.53
N GLU A 414 27.97 7.00 32.67
CA GLU A 414 29.11 7.88 32.99
C GLU A 414 30.38 7.63 32.15
N HIS A 415 30.28 6.97 30.98
CA HIS A 415 31.42 6.70 30.10
C HIS A 415 31.23 7.40 28.74
N GLU A 416 32.03 8.44 28.50
CA GLU A 416 32.22 9.04 27.17
C GLU A 416 32.86 8.00 26.22
N GLU A 417 32.08 7.28 25.43
CA GLU A 417 32.61 6.54 24.29
C GLU A 417 32.70 7.45 23.05
N PRO A 418 33.86 7.47 22.35
CA PRO A 418 33.98 8.21 21.10
C PRO A 418 33.16 7.48 19.99
N GLY A 419 32.00 8.04 19.64
CA GLY A 419 31.12 7.51 18.60
C GLY A 419 29.63 7.66 18.85
N ARG A 420 29.19 8.52 19.77
CA ARG A 420 27.76 8.77 20.04
C ARG A 420 27.02 9.15 18.75
N GLU A 421 26.04 8.35 18.39
CA GLU A 421 25.14 8.64 17.28
C GLU A 421 24.20 9.79 17.63
N LEU A 422 24.11 10.75 16.73
CA LEU A 422 23.14 11.85 16.83
C LEU A 422 21.73 11.36 16.52
N SER A 423 20.75 11.72 17.34
CA SER A 423 19.35 11.39 17.14
C SER A 423 18.56 12.57 16.56
N PRO A 424 17.64 12.33 15.61
CA PRO A 424 17.39 11.04 14.93
C PRO A 424 18.56 10.59 14.04
N SER A 425 18.60 9.28 13.70
CA SER A 425 19.57 8.75 12.72
C SER A 425 19.42 9.45 11.36
N ARG A 426 20.46 9.36 10.52
CA ARG A 426 20.39 9.96 9.17
C ARG A 426 19.28 9.34 8.32
N ASN A 427 19.02 8.07 8.50
CA ASN A 427 17.97 7.38 7.80
C ASN A 427 16.58 7.82 8.25
N ASP A 428 16.37 8.01 9.54
CA ASP A 428 15.12 8.53 10.08
C ASP A 428 14.90 10.00 9.73
N GLU A 429 15.98 10.82 9.71
CA GLU A 429 15.93 12.20 9.20
C GLU A 429 15.50 12.25 7.72
N TYR A 430 16.01 11.33 6.90
CA TYR A 430 15.64 11.21 5.50
C TYR A 430 14.17 10.82 5.31
N LEU A 431 13.67 9.86 6.10
CA LEU A 431 12.27 9.48 6.14
C LEU A 431 11.38 10.63 6.60
N LEU A 432 11.80 11.36 7.62
CA LEU A 432 11.06 12.51 8.15
C LEU A 432 10.84 13.59 7.09
N TYR A 433 11.88 13.95 6.31
CA TYR A 433 11.72 14.96 5.26
C TYR A 433 10.75 14.52 4.17
N GLN A 434 10.79 13.27 3.73
CA GLN A 434 9.80 12.74 2.79
C GLN A 434 8.38 12.72 3.39
N THR A 435 8.27 12.35 4.65
CA THR A 435 6.99 12.32 5.37
C THR A 435 6.37 13.72 5.44
N LEU A 436 7.14 14.72 5.84
CA LEU A 436 6.69 16.11 5.88
C LEU A 436 6.26 16.62 4.48
N LEU A 437 7.00 16.28 3.41
CA LEU A 437 6.61 16.64 2.03
C LEU A 437 5.25 16.03 1.65
N GLY A 438 5.00 14.81 2.05
CA GLY A 438 3.75 14.11 1.75
C GLY A 438 2.53 14.71 2.46
N ILE A 439 2.69 15.04 3.75
CA ILE A 439 1.55 15.40 4.62
C ILE A 439 1.35 16.90 4.85
N TRP A 440 2.23 17.74 4.29
CA TRP A 440 2.14 19.17 4.46
C TRP A 440 0.82 19.73 3.93
N PRO A 441 0.09 20.55 4.70
CA PRO A 441 -1.18 21.10 4.26
C PRO A 441 -1.00 21.99 3.02
N PHE A 442 -2.04 22.07 2.20
CA PHE A 442 -2.13 23.17 1.23
C PHE A 442 -2.37 24.47 2.01
N GLY A 443 -1.68 25.56 1.62
CA GLY A 443 -1.95 26.87 2.18
C GLY A 443 -3.40 27.29 1.98
N ASP A 444 -3.94 28.12 2.89
CA ASP A 444 -5.31 28.62 2.82
C ASP A 444 -5.52 29.45 1.53
N PRO A 445 -6.36 29.00 0.60
CA PRO A 445 -6.61 29.72 -0.66
C PRO A 445 -7.19 31.14 -0.46
N GLY A 446 -7.81 31.41 0.69
CA GLY A 446 -8.36 32.71 1.05
C GLY A 446 -7.32 33.75 1.46
N LYS A 447 -6.10 33.32 1.83
CA LYS A 447 -5.01 34.20 2.27
C LYS A 447 -4.03 34.59 1.16
N THR A 448 -4.14 33.96 -0.02
CA THR A 448 -3.19 34.17 -1.15
C THR A 448 -3.70 35.04 -2.27
N GLN A 449 -4.96 35.50 -2.24
CA GLN A 449 -5.51 36.41 -3.25
C GLN A 449 -5.88 37.78 -2.62
N ASP A 450 -5.30 38.86 -3.17
CA ASP A 450 -5.68 40.24 -2.97
C ASP A 450 -5.30 40.96 -1.65
N GLN A 451 -4.05 40.84 -1.21
CA GLN A 451 -3.44 42.05 -0.67
C GLN A 451 -2.47 42.59 -1.71
N PRO A 452 -2.68 43.81 -2.27
CA PRO A 452 -1.66 44.51 -3.03
C PRO A 452 -0.47 44.64 -2.09
N GLN A 453 0.71 44.15 -2.55
CA GLN A 453 1.95 44.34 -1.82
C GLN A 453 2.07 45.83 -1.52
N ALA A 454 1.96 46.18 -0.24
CA ALA A 454 2.31 47.52 0.19
C ALA A 454 3.75 47.79 -0.26
N PRO A 455 4.08 49.00 -0.78
CA PRO A 455 5.44 49.32 -1.14
C PRO A 455 6.34 49.06 0.07
N PRO A 456 7.56 48.53 -0.11
CA PRO A 456 8.43 48.23 1.00
C PRO A 456 8.69 49.51 1.81
N ASP A 457 8.18 49.52 3.04
CA ASP A 457 8.53 50.58 3.98
C ASP A 457 10.04 50.39 4.30
N ALA A 458 10.80 51.43 3.99
CA ALA A 458 12.26 51.42 4.11
C ALA A 458 12.77 51.31 5.56
N GLU A 459 11.86 51.30 6.54
CA GLU A 459 12.23 51.24 7.99
C GLU A 459 12.13 49.84 8.61
N ASN A 460 11.50 48.85 7.89
CA ASN A 460 11.46 47.47 8.42
C ASN A 460 11.53 46.42 7.30
N PRO A 461 12.73 46.16 6.74
CA PRO A 461 12.89 45.20 5.63
C PRO A 461 12.53 43.75 6.00
N HIS A 462 12.18 43.45 7.24
CA HIS A 462 11.94 42.13 7.77
C HIS A 462 10.46 41.72 7.88
N GLU A 463 9.51 42.68 7.73
CA GLU A 463 8.08 42.35 7.73
C GLU A 463 7.56 41.82 6.38
N ASN A 464 8.33 41.96 5.32
CA ASN A 464 7.99 41.50 3.96
C ASN A 464 8.77 40.22 3.54
N ALA A 465 9.24 39.41 4.46
CA ALA A 465 9.66 38.04 4.12
C ALA A 465 8.43 37.26 3.61
N PRO A 466 8.55 36.40 2.57
CA PRO A 466 7.43 35.66 2.00
C PRO A 466 6.92 34.61 3.00
N GLY A 467 6.23 35.04 4.05
CA GLY A 467 5.69 34.21 5.13
C GLY A 467 4.26 33.74 4.93
N GLY A 468 3.63 34.05 3.77
CA GLY A 468 2.21 33.78 3.53
C GLY A 468 1.81 32.31 3.43
N ASP A 469 2.75 31.37 3.35
CA ASP A 469 2.49 29.95 3.06
C ASP A 469 2.98 28.98 4.14
N ILE A 470 3.57 29.48 5.22
CA ILE A 470 3.86 28.66 6.38
C ILE A 470 2.55 28.51 7.18
N PRO A 471 2.15 27.27 7.53
CA PRO A 471 0.96 27.03 8.32
C PRO A 471 0.93 27.86 9.61
N ASP A 472 -0.25 28.18 10.10
CA ASP A 472 -0.36 28.89 11.38
C ASP A 472 0.13 28.03 12.55
N ALA A 473 0.22 28.61 13.74
CA ALA A 473 0.81 27.95 14.90
C ALA A 473 0.03 26.68 15.31
N ASP A 474 -1.31 26.72 15.20
CA ASP A 474 -2.15 25.59 15.57
C ASP A 474 -2.04 24.44 14.57
N GLU A 475 -1.92 24.77 13.30
CA GLU A 475 -1.72 23.77 12.24
C GLU A 475 -0.32 23.15 12.31
N LEU A 476 0.71 23.95 12.59
CA LEU A 476 2.06 23.42 12.85
C LEU A 476 2.13 22.54 14.09
N ALA A 477 1.39 22.90 15.16
CA ALA A 477 1.31 22.07 16.36
C ALA A 477 0.65 20.70 16.07
N ARG A 478 -0.48 20.68 15.34
CA ARG A 478 -1.13 19.44 14.89
C ARG A 478 -0.22 18.60 13.98
N LEU A 479 0.50 19.25 13.07
CA LEU A 479 1.46 18.57 12.21
C LEU A 479 2.62 17.98 12.99
N CYS A 480 3.12 18.69 13.99
CA CYS A 480 4.17 18.23 14.90
C CYS A 480 3.73 16.99 15.68
N GLU A 481 2.54 17.01 16.30
CA GLU A 481 1.98 15.87 17.04
C GLU A 481 1.86 14.62 16.15
N ARG A 482 1.25 14.76 14.98
CA ARG A 482 1.05 13.66 14.03
C ARG A 482 2.37 13.10 13.52
N THR A 483 3.31 13.97 13.17
CA THR A 483 4.63 13.58 12.66
C THR A 483 5.43 12.86 13.74
N THR A 484 5.43 13.37 14.98
CA THR A 484 6.11 12.75 16.12
C THR A 484 5.54 11.35 16.39
N ALA A 485 4.21 11.21 16.48
CA ALA A 485 3.57 9.92 16.67
C ALA A 485 3.95 8.91 15.58
N TYR A 486 3.96 9.35 14.33
CA TYR A 486 4.37 8.52 13.19
C TYR A 486 5.85 8.12 13.26
N MET A 487 6.77 9.06 13.52
CA MET A 487 8.20 8.77 13.54
C MET A 487 8.60 7.85 14.69
N ILE A 488 7.97 7.99 15.86
CA ILE A 488 8.14 7.05 16.98
C ILE A 488 7.66 5.65 16.58
N LYS A 489 6.47 5.55 15.97
CA LYS A 489 5.98 4.27 15.44
C LYS A 489 6.97 3.69 14.43
N ALA A 490 7.43 4.49 13.48
CA ALA A 490 8.39 4.06 12.45
C ALA A 490 9.71 3.53 13.05
N ALA A 491 10.27 4.23 14.05
CA ALA A 491 11.47 3.78 14.76
C ALA A 491 11.26 2.45 15.50
N ARG A 492 10.10 2.27 16.16
CA ARG A 492 9.75 1.03 16.84
C ARG A 492 9.53 -0.15 15.88
N GLU A 493 8.91 0.10 14.72
CA GLU A 493 8.74 -0.92 13.67
C GLU A 493 10.06 -1.26 12.98
N ALA A 494 10.93 -0.30 12.77
CA ALA A 494 12.26 -0.53 12.19
C ALA A 494 13.15 -1.44 13.08
N LYS A 495 12.95 -1.44 14.41
CA LYS A 495 13.65 -2.29 15.37
C LYS A 495 15.19 -2.09 15.35
N ILE A 496 15.66 -0.88 15.00
CA ILE A 496 17.10 -0.54 14.97
C ILE A 496 17.47 0.22 16.24
N HIS A 497 16.81 1.35 16.50
CA HIS A 497 17.11 2.23 17.64
C HIS A 497 16.09 2.10 18.78
N SER A 498 14.87 1.67 18.49
CA SER A 498 13.80 1.45 19.44
C SER A 498 12.93 0.29 18.98
N SER A 499 12.09 -0.29 19.87
CA SER A 499 11.12 -1.32 19.50
C SER A 499 9.93 -1.32 20.45
N TRP A 500 8.83 -1.97 20.06
CA TRP A 500 7.66 -2.13 20.94
C TRP A 500 7.96 -2.92 22.21
N ILE A 501 8.93 -3.85 22.16
CA ILE A 501 9.34 -4.68 23.30
C ILE A 501 10.29 -3.93 24.22
N ASN A 502 11.22 -3.17 23.63
CA ASN A 502 12.24 -2.40 24.33
C ASN A 502 12.25 -0.97 23.78
N PRO A 503 11.29 -0.11 24.22
CA PRO A 503 11.29 1.30 23.83
C PRO A 503 12.55 2.02 24.36
N GLU A 504 13.21 2.78 23.49
CA GLU A 504 14.37 3.60 23.85
C GLU A 504 13.93 5.06 24.02
N ALA A 505 13.63 5.43 25.27
CA ALA A 505 13.03 6.73 25.59
C ALA A 505 13.91 7.90 25.14
N GLY A 506 15.23 7.81 25.31
CA GLY A 506 16.15 8.89 24.94
C GLY A 506 16.19 9.14 23.44
N TYR A 507 16.13 8.08 22.62
CA TYR A 507 16.06 8.20 21.16
C TYR A 507 14.72 8.80 20.71
N GLU A 508 13.61 8.33 21.31
CA GLU A 508 12.25 8.79 20.98
C GLU A 508 12.06 10.26 21.36
N GLU A 509 12.53 10.69 22.53
CA GLU A 509 12.50 12.08 22.98
C GLU A 509 13.37 12.98 22.10
N ALA A 510 14.60 12.60 21.79
CA ALA A 510 15.47 13.36 20.90
C ALA A 510 14.86 13.49 19.47
N THR A 511 14.16 12.47 18.98
CA THR A 511 13.44 12.53 17.71
C THR A 511 12.28 13.52 17.79
N ALA A 512 11.50 13.50 18.88
CA ALA A 512 10.39 14.44 19.11
C ALA A 512 10.90 15.89 19.20
N ASP A 513 11.97 16.13 19.93
CA ASP A 513 12.61 17.44 20.06
C ASP A 513 13.11 17.97 18.70
N PHE A 514 13.70 17.10 17.90
CA PHE A 514 14.15 17.46 16.55
C PHE A 514 12.97 17.90 15.68
N ILE A 515 11.85 17.14 15.67
CA ILE A 515 10.63 17.48 14.92
C ILE A 515 10.06 18.80 15.41
N GLN A 516 9.98 19.00 16.72
CA GLN A 516 9.52 20.25 17.33
C GLN A 516 10.39 21.44 16.89
N ALA A 517 11.72 21.27 16.91
CA ALA A 517 12.64 22.31 16.48
C ALA A 517 12.57 22.64 14.98
N LEU A 518 12.20 21.65 14.13
CA LEU A 518 11.95 21.86 12.70
C LEU A 518 10.67 22.67 12.45
N LEU A 519 9.62 22.40 13.23
CA LEU A 519 8.27 22.93 13.00
C LEU A 519 7.96 24.17 13.88
N THR A 520 8.90 24.60 14.72
CA THR A 520 8.75 25.83 15.49
C THR A 520 8.80 27.07 14.57
N ARG A 521 7.77 27.91 14.65
CA ARG A 521 7.68 29.18 13.92
C ARG A 521 8.51 30.24 14.66
N ASP A 522 9.80 30.30 14.30
CA ASP A 522 10.74 31.29 14.80
C ASP A 522 11.47 31.93 13.61
N PHE A 523 11.82 33.20 13.72
CA PHE A 523 12.60 33.93 12.72
C PHE A 523 13.98 33.31 12.47
N ALA A 524 14.59 32.70 13.51
CA ALA A 524 15.86 32.00 13.39
C ALA A 524 15.73 30.65 12.65
N ASN A 525 14.51 30.09 12.53
CA ASN A 525 14.26 28.84 11.85
C ASN A 525 14.21 29.00 10.32
N ARG A 526 15.37 28.99 9.69
CA ARG A 526 15.49 29.11 8.22
C ARG A 526 15.04 27.86 7.47
N PHE A 527 14.84 26.74 8.16
CA PHE A 527 14.34 25.49 7.52
C PHE A 527 12.92 25.66 6.99
N LEU A 528 12.01 26.21 7.78
CA LEU A 528 10.58 26.32 7.38
C LEU A 528 10.36 27.07 6.06
N PRO A 529 10.94 28.26 5.83
CA PRO A 529 10.78 28.95 4.55
C PRO A 529 11.35 28.17 3.35
N ASP A 530 12.57 27.59 3.49
CA ASP A 530 13.21 26.82 2.41
C ASP A 530 12.40 25.53 2.11
N PHE A 531 11.97 24.83 3.17
CA PHE A 531 11.14 23.65 3.05
C PHE A 531 9.80 23.94 2.37
N THR A 532 9.09 24.96 2.82
CA THR A 532 7.77 25.33 2.29
C THR A 532 7.87 25.74 0.81
N ALA A 533 8.92 26.46 0.43
CA ALA A 533 9.14 26.85 -0.97
C ALA A 533 9.37 25.62 -1.88
N PHE A 534 10.12 24.61 -1.43
CA PHE A 534 10.32 23.36 -2.14
C PHE A 534 9.03 22.52 -2.17
N GLN A 535 8.40 22.36 -1.01
CA GLN A 535 7.18 21.57 -0.83
C GLN A 535 6.03 22.03 -1.74
N ARG A 536 5.83 23.34 -1.90
CA ARG A 536 4.77 23.90 -2.76
C ARG A 536 4.86 23.42 -4.20
N ARG A 537 6.07 23.37 -4.76
CA ARG A 537 6.30 22.89 -6.13
C ARG A 537 5.99 21.40 -6.24
N ILE A 538 6.40 20.61 -5.23
CA ILE A 538 6.13 19.19 -5.14
C ILE A 538 4.62 18.92 -4.96
N ALA A 539 3.96 19.64 -4.04
CA ALA A 539 2.56 19.46 -3.72
C ALA A 539 1.65 19.67 -4.94
N ARG A 540 1.94 20.68 -5.78
CA ARG A 540 1.15 20.94 -6.97
C ARG A 540 1.27 19.82 -8.01
N ALA A 541 2.47 19.36 -8.30
CA ALA A 541 2.68 18.22 -9.21
C ALA A 541 2.04 16.94 -8.63
N GLY A 542 2.20 16.71 -7.31
CA GLY A 542 1.58 15.59 -6.61
C GLY A 542 0.06 15.60 -6.66
N ALA A 543 -0.57 16.80 -6.58
CA ALA A 543 -2.02 16.92 -6.71
C ALA A 543 -2.51 16.48 -8.09
N PHE A 544 -1.85 16.93 -9.17
CA PHE A 544 -2.20 16.47 -10.53
C PHE A 544 -1.98 14.96 -10.69
N SER A 545 -0.90 14.40 -10.14
CA SER A 545 -0.65 12.96 -10.17
C SER A 545 -1.72 12.18 -9.39
N SER A 546 -2.17 12.67 -8.25
CA SER A 546 -3.25 12.06 -7.46
C SER A 546 -4.58 12.06 -8.22
N LEU A 547 -4.94 13.16 -8.87
CA LEU A 547 -6.14 13.24 -9.71
C LEU A 547 -6.07 12.27 -10.89
N SER A 548 -4.89 12.11 -11.50
CA SER A 548 -4.67 11.08 -12.54
C SER A 548 -4.88 9.66 -12.00
N GLN A 549 -4.35 9.34 -10.81
CA GLN A 549 -4.56 8.06 -10.15
C GLN A 549 -6.05 7.80 -9.89
N LEU A 550 -6.78 8.81 -9.43
CA LEU A 550 -8.23 8.74 -9.21
C LEU A 550 -8.98 8.38 -10.50
N VAL A 551 -8.73 9.11 -11.60
CA VAL A 551 -9.39 8.84 -12.88
C VAL A 551 -9.04 7.43 -13.37
N LEU A 552 -7.77 7.01 -13.29
CA LEU A 552 -7.35 5.64 -13.65
C LEU A 552 -8.06 4.59 -12.80
N LYS A 553 -8.17 4.79 -11.49
CA LYS A 553 -8.89 3.87 -10.59
C LYS A 553 -10.36 3.74 -11.00
N LEU A 554 -11.03 4.86 -11.24
CA LEU A 554 -12.45 4.89 -11.55
C LEU A 554 -12.79 4.34 -12.94
N THR A 555 -11.81 4.22 -13.85
CA THR A 555 -12.05 3.83 -15.25
C THR A 555 -11.38 2.54 -15.69
N SER A 556 -10.39 2.04 -14.94
CA SER A 556 -9.75 0.74 -15.19
C SER A 556 -10.71 -0.43 -15.02
N PRO A 557 -10.41 -1.61 -15.62
CA PRO A 557 -11.16 -2.83 -15.39
C PRO A 557 -11.14 -3.22 -13.91
N GLY A 558 -12.33 -3.37 -13.31
CA GLY A 558 -12.51 -3.69 -11.90
C GLY A 558 -13.59 -2.84 -11.23
N VAL A 559 -13.74 -2.99 -9.93
CA VAL A 559 -14.69 -2.26 -9.08
C VAL A 559 -13.90 -1.27 -8.22
N PRO A 560 -14.01 0.04 -8.48
CA PRO A 560 -13.25 1.04 -7.74
C PRO A 560 -13.73 1.16 -6.30
N ASP A 561 -12.76 1.19 -5.37
CA ASP A 561 -12.97 1.51 -3.97
C ASP A 561 -12.49 2.94 -3.67
N ILE A 562 -13.24 3.68 -2.87
CA ILE A 562 -12.87 5.01 -2.39
C ILE A 562 -12.82 4.93 -0.86
N TYR A 563 -11.60 4.94 -0.31
CA TYR A 563 -11.44 4.92 1.12
C TYR A 563 -12.03 6.18 1.76
N GLN A 564 -12.65 6.02 2.93
CA GLN A 564 -13.31 7.10 3.66
C GLN A 564 -12.39 8.34 3.78
N GLY A 565 -12.90 9.52 3.41
CA GLY A 565 -12.17 10.77 3.46
C GLY A 565 -11.44 11.13 2.16
N ASN A 566 -11.26 10.19 1.24
CA ASN A 566 -10.52 10.41 -0.01
C ASN A 566 -11.34 11.13 -1.10
N GLU A 567 -12.54 11.56 -0.81
CA GLU A 567 -13.36 12.39 -1.71
C GLU A 567 -12.77 13.80 -1.89
N LEU A 568 -12.04 14.30 -0.87
CA LEU A 568 -11.21 15.50 -0.89
C LEU A 568 -9.74 15.09 -0.67
N TRP A 569 -8.83 16.08 -0.50
CA TRP A 569 -7.45 15.76 -0.18
C TRP A 569 -7.33 15.04 1.18
N ASP A 570 -6.60 13.95 1.19
CA ASP A 570 -6.26 13.18 2.38
C ASP A 570 -4.74 13.01 2.48
N PHE A 571 -4.15 13.60 3.50
CA PHE A 571 -2.73 13.53 3.82
C PHE A 571 -2.49 12.73 5.11
N SER A 572 -3.19 11.62 5.25
CA SER A 572 -3.04 10.72 6.39
C SER A 572 -1.79 9.86 6.27
N LEU A 573 -1.25 9.53 7.43
CA LEU A 573 -0.23 8.51 7.64
C LEU A 573 -0.88 7.18 8.06
N VAL A 574 -0.07 6.20 8.44
CA VAL A 574 -0.54 4.88 8.92
C VAL A 574 -1.46 5.02 10.15
N ASP A 575 -2.25 4.00 10.41
CA ASP A 575 -3.12 3.94 11.59
C ASP A 575 -2.39 4.32 12.91
N PRO A 576 -3.06 5.06 13.81
CA PRO A 576 -4.46 5.45 13.78
C PRO A 576 -4.78 6.72 12.96
N ASP A 577 -3.81 7.39 12.34
CA ASP A 577 -3.99 8.68 11.67
C ASP A 577 -4.99 8.60 10.50
N ASN A 578 -4.98 7.52 9.70
CA ASN A 578 -5.89 7.29 8.59
C ASN A 578 -7.30 6.80 9.02
N ARG A 579 -7.55 6.63 10.31
CA ARG A 579 -8.86 6.19 10.86
C ARG A 579 -9.57 7.30 11.63
N ARG A 580 -9.13 8.54 11.46
CA ARG A 580 -9.80 9.70 12.07
C ARG A 580 -11.23 9.86 11.52
N PRO A 581 -12.17 10.40 12.31
CA PRO A 581 -13.52 10.71 11.84
C PRO A 581 -13.51 11.60 10.60
N VAL A 582 -14.38 11.30 9.66
CA VAL A 582 -14.53 12.05 8.40
C VAL A 582 -15.70 13.03 8.51
N ASP A 583 -15.47 14.29 8.15
CA ASP A 583 -16.51 15.29 8.05
C ASP A 583 -17.32 15.11 6.75
N TYR A 584 -18.34 14.27 6.80
CA TYR A 584 -19.24 14.03 5.68
C TYR A 584 -20.14 15.24 5.37
N ALA A 585 -20.46 16.07 6.35
CA ALA A 585 -21.29 17.26 6.14
C ALA A 585 -20.57 18.28 5.25
N ALA A 586 -19.26 18.50 5.48
CA ALA A 586 -18.44 19.35 4.62
C ALA A 586 -18.37 18.80 3.18
N ARG A 587 -18.26 17.47 3.00
CA ARG A 587 -18.24 16.84 1.67
C ARG A 587 -19.57 16.97 0.94
N GLN A 588 -20.68 16.78 1.65
CA GLN A 588 -22.02 16.99 1.08
C GLN A 588 -22.23 18.44 0.66
N ALA A 589 -21.83 19.41 1.47
CA ALA A 589 -21.91 20.83 1.14
C ALA A 589 -21.07 21.16 -0.09
N ALA A 590 -19.82 20.67 -0.14
CA ALA A 590 -18.94 20.85 -1.30
C ALA A 590 -19.55 20.26 -2.58
N LEU A 591 -20.14 19.06 -2.53
CA LEU A 591 -20.79 18.44 -3.68
C LEU A 591 -22.00 19.25 -4.16
N GLN A 592 -22.82 19.78 -3.26
CA GLN A 592 -23.94 20.65 -3.62
C GLN A 592 -23.48 21.94 -4.29
N GLU A 593 -22.42 22.55 -3.78
CA GLU A 593 -21.81 23.75 -4.39
C GLU A 593 -21.27 23.44 -5.80
N ILE A 594 -20.54 22.34 -5.98
CA ILE A 594 -20.04 21.90 -7.29
C ILE A 594 -21.20 21.70 -8.26
N LYS A 595 -22.28 21.02 -7.85
CA LYS A 595 -23.48 20.82 -8.69
C LYS A 595 -24.15 22.12 -9.06
N ALA A 596 -24.21 23.10 -8.16
CA ALA A 596 -24.78 24.43 -8.44
C ALA A 596 -23.92 25.18 -9.45
N ILE A 597 -22.59 25.19 -9.31
CA ILE A 597 -21.67 25.82 -10.27
C ILE A 597 -21.83 25.15 -11.65
N HIS A 598 -21.80 23.82 -11.67
CA HIS A 598 -21.93 23.06 -12.91
C HIS A 598 -23.25 23.33 -13.65
N ALA A 599 -24.37 23.46 -12.93
CA ALA A 599 -25.66 23.75 -13.51
C ALA A 599 -25.80 25.21 -13.97
N GLY A 600 -25.20 26.15 -13.23
CA GLY A 600 -25.33 27.61 -13.51
C GLY A 600 -24.33 28.14 -14.53
N GLU A 601 -23.08 27.70 -14.48
CA GLU A 601 -21.97 28.20 -15.30
C GLU A 601 -21.59 27.25 -16.46
N GLY A 602 -22.06 26.01 -16.41
CA GLY A 602 -21.75 24.93 -17.36
C GLY A 602 -20.50 24.13 -16.99
N PRO A 603 -20.31 22.93 -17.60
CA PRO A 603 -19.24 22.01 -17.26
C PRO A 603 -17.84 22.59 -17.42
N ALA A 604 -17.55 23.25 -18.53
CA ALA A 604 -16.24 23.82 -18.83
C ALA A 604 -15.81 24.88 -17.81
N ALA A 605 -16.71 25.84 -17.50
CA ALA A 605 -16.45 26.89 -16.53
C ALA A 605 -16.28 26.30 -15.10
N CYS A 606 -17.09 25.29 -14.74
CA CYS A 606 -16.99 24.59 -13.49
C CYS A 606 -15.60 23.90 -13.36
N ALA A 607 -15.18 23.16 -14.36
CA ALA A 607 -13.88 22.46 -14.38
C ALA A 607 -12.71 23.45 -14.24
N GLN A 608 -12.73 24.57 -14.99
CA GLN A 608 -11.69 25.61 -14.90
C GLN A 608 -11.65 26.29 -13.53
N ARG A 609 -12.84 26.64 -12.97
CA ARG A 609 -12.94 27.25 -11.65
C ARG A 609 -12.34 26.34 -10.56
N LEU A 610 -12.68 25.03 -10.59
CA LEU A 610 -12.14 24.06 -9.63
C LEU A 610 -10.64 23.81 -9.83
N LEU A 611 -10.17 23.84 -11.08
CA LEU A 611 -8.73 23.75 -11.40
C LEU A 611 -7.95 24.96 -10.84
N GLY A 612 -8.54 26.14 -10.87
CA GLY A 612 -7.98 27.36 -10.25
C GLY A 612 -7.97 27.31 -8.71
N ALA A 613 -8.88 26.53 -8.11
CA ALA A 613 -9.02 26.35 -6.67
C ALA A 613 -8.44 25.00 -6.19
N LEU A 614 -7.43 24.46 -6.86
CA LEU A 614 -6.81 23.14 -6.59
C LEU A 614 -6.56 22.81 -5.10
N PRO A 615 -6.09 23.75 -4.25
CA PRO A 615 -5.82 23.48 -2.83
C PRO A 615 -7.03 23.04 -2.00
N ASP A 616 -8.27 23.40 -2.37
CA ASP A 616 -9.47 23.10 -1.58
C ASP A 616 -10.00 21.67 -1.78
N GLY A 617 -9.47 20.92 -2.75
CA GLY A 617 -9.81 19.53 -3.01
C GLY A 617 -11.15 19.29 -3.73
N ARG A 618 -11.97 20.29 -3.95
CA ARG A 618 -13.28 20.14 -4.64
C ARG A 618 -13.15 19.58 -6.06
N ILE A 619 -12.02 19.82 -6.72
CA ILE A 619 -11.71 19.23 -8.03
C ILE A 619 -11.66 17.70 -7.96
N LYS A 620 -11.14 17.11 -6.87
CA LYS A 620 -11.11 15.65 -6.66
C LYS A 620 -12.51 15.08 -6.56
N LEU A 621 -13.38 15.75 -5.80
CA LEU A 621 -14.80 15.38 -5.66
C LEU A 621 -15.56 15.54 -7.00
N TYR A 622 -15.25 16.57 -7.80
CA TYR A 622 -15.81 16.77 -9.13
C TYR A 622 -15.48 15.63 -10.08
N LEU A 623 -14.19 15.25 -10.17
CA LEU A 623 -13.75 14.12 -10.99
C LEU A 623 -14.42 12.81 -10.54
N THR A 624 -14.50 12.58 -9.22
CA THR A 624 -15.20 11.44 -8.63
C THR A 624 -16.65 11.41 -9.06
N TRP A 625 -17.40 12.50 -8.87
CA TRP A 625 -18.80 12.58 -9.22
C TRP A 625 -19.04 12.34 -10.71
N LYS A 626 -18.33 13.04 -11.59
CA LYS A 626 -18.53 12.95 -13.05
C LYS A 626 -18.16 11.56 -13.58
N THR A 627 -17.07 10.99 -13.11
CA THR A 627 -16.63 9.67 -13.56
C THR A 627 -17.57 8.56 -13.08
N LEU A 628 -18.03 8.61 -11.82
CA LEU A 628 -19.00 7.66 -11.29
C LEU A 628 -20.37 7.76 -11.97
N ALA A 629 -20.81 8.99 -12.32
CA ALA A 629 -22.05 9.20 -13.09
C ALA A 629 -21.95 8.51 -14.45
N LEU A 630 -20.88 8.76 -15.22
CA LEU A 630 -20.68 8.10 -16.51
C LEU A 630 -20.55 6.58 -16.34
N ARG A 631 -19.85 6.12 -15.32
CA ARG A 631 -19.72 4.67 -15.02
C ARG A 631 -21.07 4.03 -14.74
N HIS A 632 -21.97 4.72 -14.06
CA HIS A 632 -23.33 4.27 -13.81
C HIS A 632 -24.19 4.25 -15.10
N GLU A 633 -24.09 5.29 -15.91
CA GLU A 633 -24.80 5.38 -17.20
C GLU A 633 -24.32 4.32 -18.21
N ARG A 634 -23.05 3.93 -18.15
CA ARG A 634 -22.39 2.95 -19.02
C ARG A 634 -21.96 1.69 -18.23
N GLU A 635 -22.80 1.23 -17.31
CA GLU A 635 -22.45 0.12 -16.39
C GLU A 635 -21.89 -1.09 -17.12
N SER A 636 -22.57 -1.55 -18.17
CA SER A 636 -22.17 -2.72 -18.95
C SER A 636 -20.76 -2.56 -19.57
N LEU A 637 -20.47 -1.38 -20.13
CA LEU A 637 -19.17 -1.06 -20.71
C LEU A 637 -18.05 -1.15 -19.67
N PHE A 638 -18.25 -0.56 -18.48
CA PHE A 638 -17.21 -0.58 -17.44
C PHE A 638 -17.08 -1.94 -16.76
N ARG A 639 -18.16 -2.71 -16.69
CA ARG A 639 -18.17 -4.06 -16.10
C ARG A 639 -17.56 -5.12 -17.01
N GLU A 640 -17.83 -5.06 -18.32
CA GLU A 640 -17.56 -6.15 -19.25
C GLU A 640 -16.77 -5.74 -20.49
N GLY A 641 -16.63 -4.44 -20.75
CA GLY A 641 -15.97 -3.92 -21.94
C GLY A 641 -14.47 -4.22 -21.97
N ASP A 642 -13.94 -4.37 -23.18
CA ASP A 642 -12.53 -4.55 -23.46
C ASP A 642 -11.69 -3.36 -22.95
N TYR A 643 -10.41 -3.62 -22.67
CA TYR A 643 -9.40 -2.61 -22.36
C TYR A 643 -8.39 -2.52 -23.50
N LEU A 644 -8.36 -1.39 -24.16
CA LEU A 644 -7.52 -1.13 -25.35
C LEU A 644 -6.50 -0.02 -25.02
N PRO A 645 -5.22 -0.32 -24.84
CA PRO A 645 -4.20 0.73 -24.70
C PRO A 645 -4.17 1.63 -25.92
N LEU A 646 -4.04 2.94 -25.73
CA LEU A 646 -3.86 3.92 -26.79
C LEU A 646 -2.43 4.48 -26.73
N LYS A 647 -1.78 4.57 -27.87
CA LYS A 647 -0.40 5.02 -27.98
C LYS A 647 -0.34 6.52 -28.22
N ALA A 648 0.50 7.19 -27.47
CA ALA A 648 0.84 8.59 -27.74
C ALA A 648 2.12 8.70 -28.55
N HIS A 649 2.26 9.80 -29.31
CA HIS A 649 3.40 10.17 -30.12
C HIS A 649 3.77 11.63 -29.90
N GLY A 650 5.03 12.01 -30.13
CA GLY A 650 5.55 13.36 -29.92
C GLY A 650 6.43 13.46 -28.67
N GLU A 651 6.85 14.68 -28.35
CA GLU A 651 7.83 14.96 -27.30
C GLU A 651 7.37 14.49 -25.92
N HIS A 652 6.08 14.65 -25.61
CA HIS A 652 5.48 14.35 -24.31
C HIS A 652 4.73 13.00 -24.29
N ALA A 653 5.02 12.07 -25.20
CA ALA A 653 4.31 10.79 -25.31
C ALA A 653 4.37 9.94 -24.02
N GLU A 654 5.50 9.95 -23.30
CA GLU A 654 5.67 9.23 -22.03
C GLU A 654 4.96 9.91 -20.84
N GLN A 655 4.47 11.13 -21.03
CA GLN A 655 3.82 11.94 -19.99
C GLN A 655 2.29 11.84 -20.02
N VAL A 656 1.73 10.95 -20.82
CA VAL A 656 0.29 10.66 -20.86
C VAL A 656 0.04 9.16 -20.78
N CYS A 657 -0.93 8.76 -19.96
CA CYS A 657 -1.48 7.40 -19.92
C CYS A 657 -2.88 7.44 -20.53
N ALA A 658 -3.09 6.66 -21.60
CA ALA A 658 -4.37 6.66 -22.29
C ALA A 658 -4.81 5.24 -22.72
N PHE A 659 -6.11 4.99 -22.65
CA PHE A 659 -6.74 3.76 -23.10
C PHE A 659 -8.20 3.99 -23.47
N ALA A 660 -8.78 3.03 -24.19
CA ALA A 660 -10.21 2.97 -24.42
C ALA A 660 -10.85 1.79 -23.69
N ARG A 661 -12.07 1.97 -23.21
CA ARG A 661 -13.00 0.89 -22.84
C ARG A 661 -13.99 0.74 -24.00
N ARG A 662 -14.27 -0.50 -24.43
CA ARG A 662 -15.15 -0.75 -25.56
C ARG A 662 -16.08 -1.95 -25.31
N GLN A 663 -17.35 -1.78 -25.63
CA GLN A 663 -18.32 -2.87 -25.69
C GLN A 663 -19.24 -2.65 -26.89
N GLY A 664 -19.09 -3.48 -27.92
CA GLY A 664 -19.79 -3.28 -29.17
C GLY A 664 -19.47 -1.92 -29.81
N ASN A 665 -20.47 -1.05 -29.94
CA ASN A 665 -20.34 0.31 -30.47
C ASN A 665 -20.15 1.38 -29.37
N GLU A 666 -20.27 1.01 -28.11
CA GLU A 666 -20.01 1.93 -27.00
C GLU A 666 -18.51 2.02 -26.73
N ILE A 667 -17.99 3.22 -26.70
CA ILE A 667 -16.57 3.48 -26.49
C ILE A 667 -16.42 4.66 -25.53
N VAL A 668 -15.50 4.51 -24.57
CA VAL A 668 -15.04 5.58 -23.70
C VAL A 668 -13.53 5.63 -23.78
N ILE A 669 -12.97 6.82 -24.12
CA ILE A 669 -11.52 7.08 -24.11
C ILE A 669 -11.15 7.81 -22.83
N VAL A 670 -10.10 7.34 -22.17
CA VAL A 670 -9.52 7.92 -20.96
C VAL A 670 -8.11 8.39 -21.28
N ALA A 671 -7.78 9.62 -20.93
CA ALA A 671 -6.44 10.16 -21.03
C ALA A 671 -6.12 11.00 -19.78
N VAL A 672 -5.00 10.68 -19.13
CA VAL A 672 -4.53 11.40 -17.94
C VAL A 672 -3.03 11.67 -18.03
N PRO A 673 -2.56 12.81 -17.50
CA PRO A 673 -1.15 13.14 -17.48
C PRO A 673 -0.40 12.36 -16.39
N ARG A 674 0.92 12.17 -16.58
CA ARG A 674 1.84 11.60 -15.61
C ARG A 674 3.22 12.26 -15.72
N LEU A 675 4.05 12.18 -14.68
CA LEU A 675 5.39 12.75 -14.65
C LEU A 675 5.39 14.23 -15.09
N LEU A 676 4.64 15.01 -14.35
CA LEU A 676 4.18 16.35 -14.77
C LEU A 676 5.15 17.48 -14.48
N ARG A 677 6.20 17.23 -13.67
CA ARG A 677 7.06 18.31 -13.19
C ARG A 677 7.65 19.15 -14.33
N GLY A 678 8.04 18.50 -15.44
CA GLY A 678 8.54 19.17 -16.62
C GLY A 678 7.49 20.04 -17.36
N LEU A 679 6.20 19.65 -17.29
CA LEU A 679 5.09 20.38 -17.92
C LEU A 679 4.59 21.58 -17.12
N LEU A 680 4.94 21.67 -15.83
CA LEU A 680 4.49 22.74 -14.94
C LEU A 680 5.41 23.97 -14.96
N GLY A 681 6.41 24.01 -15.83
CA GLY A 681 7.41 25.08 -15.91
C GLY A 681 8.40 25.05 -14.74
N GLU A 682 9.44 25.90 -14.81
CA GLU A 682 10.52 25.92 -13.79
C GLU A 682 10.00 26.30 -12.39
N ASP A 683 9.06 27.23 -12.31
CA ASP A 683 8.45 27.70 -11.06
C ASP A 683 7.33 26.76 -10.54
N GLY A 684 6.95 25.74 -11.31
CA GLY A 684 5.87 24.81 -10.99
C GLY A 684 4.44 25.41 -11.04
N ARG A 685 4.27 26.59 -11.65
CA ARG A 685 3.00 27.34 -11.66
C ARG A 685 2.17 27.15 -12.92
N GLN A 686 2.80 26.73 -14.00
CA GLN A 686 2.13 26.47 -15.27
C GLN A 686 1.07 25.37 -15.13
N LEU A 687 -0.03 25.49 -15.84
CA LEU A 687 -1.03 24.42 -15.93
C LEU A 687 -0.64 23.45 -17.05
N PRO A 688 -0.85 22.14 -16.89
CA PRO A 688 -0.54 21.15 -17.92
C PRO A 688 -1.66 21.11 -18.97
N VAL A 689 -1.97 22.28 -19.58
CA VAL A 689 -3.05 22.45 -20.58
C VAL A 689 -2.55 23.19 -21.82
N GLY A 690 -3.20 22.94 -22.95
CA GLY A 690 -2.98 23.62 -24.21
C GLY A 690 -1.66 23.33 -24.92
N ALA A 691 -1.36 24.11 -25.96
CA ALA A 691 -0.22 23.89 -26.84
C ALA A 691 1.13 24.15 -26.15
N THR A 692 1.18 25.06 -25.19
CA THR A 692 2.42 25.37 -24.44
C THR A 692 2.91 24.17 -23.64
N ALA A 693 1.99 23.36 -23.08
CA ALA A 693 2.36 22.18 -22.31
C ALA A 693 2.56 20.93 -23.19
N TRP A 694 1.75 20.76 -24.24
CA TRP A 694 1.69 19.48 -24.97
C TRP A 694 2.30 19.50 -26.36
N GLY A 695 2.69 20.69 -26.87
CA GLY A 695 3.37 20.83 -28.15
C GLY A 695 2.64 20.11 -29.29
N ASP A 696 3.36 19.29 -30.00
CA ASP A 696 2.88 18.48 -31.13
C ASP A 696 2.42 17.06 -30.73
N THR A 697 2.41 16.77 -29.44
CA THR A 697 2.04 15.44 -28.91
C THR A 697 0.59 15.10 -29.22
N TRP A 698 0.35 13.86 -29.67
CA TRP A 698 -0.97 13.39 -30.07
C TRP A 698 -1.20 11.93 -29.71
N LEU A 699 -2.46 11.57 -29.56
CA LEU A 699 -2.94 10.22 -29.21
C LEU A 699 -3.43 9.52 -30.47
N GLU A 700 -2.82 8.38 -30.82
CA GLU A 700 -3.22 7.55 -31.95
C GLU A 700 -4.55 6.83 -31.64
N LEU A 701 -5.49 6.92 -32.58
CA LEU A 701 -6.77 6.23 -32.47
C LEU A 701 -6.87 5.08 -33.48
N PRO A 702 -7.46 3.93 -33.08
CA PRO A 702 -7.80 2.85 -34.01
C PRO A 702 -8.68 3.36 -35.16
N ALA A 703 -8.52 2.77 -36.34
CA ALA A 703 -9.24 3.19 -37.55
C ALA A 703 -10.78 3.20 -37.38
N GLU A 704 -11.29 2.31 -36.56
CA GLU A 704 -12.71 2.21 -36.22
C GLU A 704 -13.26 3.37 -35.39
N PHE A 705 -12.37 4.19 -34.77
CA PHE A 705 -12.74 5.35 -33.94
C PHE A 705 -12.74 6.67 -34.70
N LEU A 706 -12.39 6.66 -35.99
CA LEU A 706 -12.09 7.87 -36.78
C LEU A 706 -13.32 8.72 -37.16
N GLN A 707 -14.47 8.12 -37.26
CA GLN A 707 -15.71 8.80 -37.70
C GLN A 707 -16.56 9.30 -36.52
N GLU A 708 -16.09 9.06 -35.31
CA GLU A 708 -16.83 9.44 -34.10
C GLU A 708 -16.59 10.90 -33.73
N GLU A 709 -17.65 11.55 -33.28
CA GLU A 709 -17.56 12.78 -32.55
C GLU A 709 -17.54 12.46 -31.06
N TRP A 710 -16.54 13.00 -30.37
CA TRP A 710 -16.29 12.73 -28.96
C TRP A 710 -16.80 13.88 -28.11
N ILE A 711 -17.45 13.58 -26.99
CA ILE A 711 -17.82 14.55 -25.97
C ILE A 711 -17.04 14.26 -24.71
N ASP A 712 -16.39 15.25 -24.16
CA ASP A 712 -15.68 15.12 -22.89
C ASP A 712 -16.64 15.27 -21.70
N ALA A 713 -16.75 14.26 -20.87
CA ALA A 713 -17.65 14.24 -19.72
C ALA A 713 -17.33 15.31 -18.65
N PHE A 714 -16.07 15.79 -18.60
CA PHE A 714 -15.67 16.82 -17.64
C PHE A 714 -15.98 18.24 -18.12
N THR A 715 -15.83 18.52 -19.41
CA THR A 715 -15.94 19.88 -19.96
C THR A 715 -17.13 20.06 -20.90
N ALA A 716 -17.77 18.97 -21.31
CA ALA A 716 -18.74 18.94 -22.41
C ALA A 716 -18.18 19.47 -23.77
N GLY A 717 -16.86 19.59 -23.89
CA GLY A 717 -16.20 19.94 -25.14
C GLY A 717 -16.31 18.83 -26.18
N THR A 718 -16.50 19.20 -27.45
CA THR A 718 -16.56 18.25 -28.56
C THR A 718 -15.24 18.17 -29.30
N LEU A 719 -14.84 16.95 -29.69
CA LEU A 719 -13.58 16.66 -30.36
C LEU A 719 -13.79 15.70 -31.52
N ARG A 720 -13.02 15.89 -32.61
CA ARG A 720 -12.90 14.93 -33.71
C ARG A 720 -11.44 14.61 -33.96
N ALA A 721 -11.19 13.38 -34.38
CA ALA A 721 -9.86 12.96 -34.77
C ALA A 721 -9.36 13.69 -36.02
N ASP A 722 -8.10 14.08 -36.02
CA ASP A 722 -7.41 14.66 -37.17
C ASP A 722 -6.63 13.55 -37.92
N ALA A 723 -6.59 13.63 -39.28
CA ALA A 723 -5.75 12.75 -40.08
C ALA A 723 -4.30 13.22 -40.01
N ARG A 724 -3.35 12.29 -39.76
CA ARG A 724 -1.90 12.55 -39.71
C ARG A 724 -1.14 11.39 -40.34
N ASP A 725 -0.35 11.64 -41.41
CA ASP A 725 0.62 10.69 -42.02
C ASP A 725 0.11 9.25 -42.21
N GLY A 726 -1.16 9.10 -42.67
CA GLY A 726 -1.78 7.79 -42.87
C GLY A 726 -2.38 7.13 -41.64
N THR A 727 -2.29 7.76 -40.46
CA THR A 727 -2.96 7.44 -39.23
C THR A 727 -3.89 8.59 -38.81
N SER A 728 -4.61 8.44 -37.73
CA SER A 728 -5.48 9.50 -37.20
C SER A 728 -5.46 9.50 -35.69
N GLY A 729 -5.71 10.67 -35.11
CA GLY A 729 -5.65 10.81 -33.67
C GLY A 729 -6.12 12.13 -33.13
N LEU A 730 -5.98 12.31 -31.83
CA LEU A 730 -6.36 13.52 -31.08
C LEU A 730 -5.08 14.24 -30.62
N ALA A 731 -4.91 15.50 -31.05
CA ALA A 731 -3.82 16.34 -30.53
C ALA A 731 -4.05 16.61 -29.04
N LEU A 732 -3.05 16.32 -28.19
CA LEU A 732 -3.17 16.53 -26.74
C LEU A 732 -3.36 18.01 -26.38
N ALA A 733 -2.79 18.92 -27.16
CA ALA A 733 -3.01 20.36 -27.01
C ALA A 733 -4.49 20.75 -27.16
N ARG A 734 -5.28 20.01 -27.95
CA ARG A 734 -6.73 20.21 -28.11
C ARG A 734 -7.50 19.43 -27.03
N LEU A 735 -7.09 18.18 -26.80
CA LEU A 735 -7.71 17.31 -25.81
C LEU A 735 -7.67 17.94 -24.41
N PHE A 736 -6.51 18.44 -24.04
CA PHE A 736 -6.28 19.12 -22.76
C PHE A 736 -6.27 20.65 -22.87
N SER A 737 -7.12 21.21 -23.74
CA SER A 737 -7.13 22.67 -23.97
C SER A 737 -7.56 23.47 -22.73
N LEU A 738 -8.53 22.96 -21.96
CA LEU A 738 -9.15 23.64 -20.81
C LEU A 738 -8.91 22.91 -19.49
N PHE A 739 -8.73 21.58 -19.55
CA PHE A 739 -8.66 20.71 -18.38
C PHE A 739 -7.69 19.56 -18.66
N PRO A 740 -6.83 19.16 -17.71
CA PRO A 740 -5.75 18.22 -17.99
C PRO A 740 -6.15 16.74 -17.92
N TYR A 741 -7.44 16.45 -17.82
CA TYR A 741 -8.00 15.09 -17.80
C TYR A 741 -9.08 14.99 -18.86
N ALA A 742 -9.14 13.86 -19.55
CA ALA A 742 -10.16 13.62 -20.55
C ALA A 742 -10.87 12.29 -20.31
N LEU A 743 -12.19 12.34 -20.38
CA LEU A 743 -13.09 11.22 -20.32
C LEU A 743 -14.08 11.35 -21.46
N LEU A 744 -13.70 10.84 -22.65
CA LEU A 744 -14.46 11.04 -23.86
C LEU A 744 -15.44 9.90 -24.09
N GLU A 745 -16.69 10.23 -24.41
CA GLU A 745 -17.70 9.27 -24.85
C GLU A 745 -18.17 9.56 -26.28
N THR A 746 -18.64 8.53 -26.97
CA THR A 746 -19.25 8.69 -28.30
C THR A 746 -20.61 9.34 -28.19
N HIS A 747 -20.92 10.25 -29.09
CA HIS A 747 -22.26 10.81 -29.20
C HIS A 747 -23.22 9.71 -29.69
N GLY A 748 -24.04 9.16 -28.80
CA GLY A 748 -25.00 8.11 -29.17
C GLY A 748 -25.94 8.58 -30.27
N ARG A 749 -26.00 7.84 -31.38
CA ARG A 749 -26.91 8.11 -32.49
C ARG A 749 -28.41 7.97 -32.12
N ASP A 750 -28.71 7.54 -30.88
CA ASP A 750 -30.07 7.25 -30.43
C ASP A 750 -30.73 8.32 -29.54
N ARG A 751 -30.18 9.56 -29.51
CA ARG A 751 -30.81 10.71 -28.81
C ARG A 751 -31.35 11.77 -29.78
N LEU A 752 -31.83 11.36 -30.98
CA LEU A 752 -32.66 12.21 -31.88
C LEU A 752 -34.04 11.62 -31.99
#